data_5169e12f3019d40eec1dccbcfb933d5e
#
_entry.id   5169e12f3019d40eec1dccbcfb933d5e
#
_cell.length_a   1.000
_cell.length_b   1.000
_cell.length_c   1.000
_cell.angle_alpha   90.00
_cell.angle_beta   90.00
_cell.angle_gamma   90.00
#
_symmetry.space_group_name_H-M   'P 1'
#
loop_
_entity.id
_entity.type
_entity.pdbx_description
1 polymer ?
#
loop_
_entity_poly.entity_id
_entity_poly.type
_entity_poly.pdbx_seq_one_letter_code
_entity_poly.pdbx_strand_id
1 'polypeptide(L)'
;MKTKFLTLLAIVALPLASTNCGKTETSGGTEPEPVPEENVSLSLSSGIASKTFLGELNGDAYPVYWCEGDRIAVNGKRSEPLHEIGARTVKATFNVDGVNAPYGVVYPSWICDAMDSEKAEVTLQTVQKWTPGSFSNGAAVLYGQSSDKEFELKNLCGVVRIAMDFGKNKIAGIVLNSLSAPISGKFGLNLATGALSAIEGNNKIEISVPDAGFSTGSKEAAELNFCVPAGEYPDGFNITLTDSYNRQMVIEIRENTRIPAGVVVDWGKQTFVPAGALIITDPESWNTFADAVNAGDYSDWVDPDTGEVNVASNIVNAGDLTQIESWNGVLNGGGYTITRNAIHKPLFKKIAEGAVVKNLKLDGLRNEPGDNSCAVLAGTNLGTIENCESKSKLTVTVDANFHFCGLVEANAGAMKSCTNSADFEINLPFTGNHELIGGGLAFRPDAGSKLGSFEDCKNTGNITILKNAIAASGLHKCAVGGILASAYGGTKDVFVKLKNCSNEGKITLWENELQKSGAQGAYAVGGIVGRIAPLSGNADVMFVSPTPTAGFYTEITGCTNSGTVDACSNIASGASAAMSGARQLYVGGIAGIVVGLNEDPAKISGCTNTGAVLAGGISKPCALAGGILGGTAFTEITDCTNAGSFGMTKNTLAPVNAKIGAVGGIVAHILKVTPVPVLSNCKSTAALPAEAVDKCSGEIYATGNKPTIR
;
A
#
# COMPACT_ATOMS: atom_id res chain seq x y z
N MET A 1 15.57 -6.93 29.00
CA MET A 1 16.02 -8.36 29.16
C MET A 1 16.18 -8.94 27.76
N LYS A 2 17.42 -9.18 27.35
CA LYS A 2 17.78 -9.74 26.04
C LYS A 2 17.86 -11.25 26.18
N THR A 3 17.06 -11.98 25.45
CA THR A 3 17.21 -13.43 25.34
C THR A 3 17.67 -13.76 23.93
N LYS A 4 18.92 -14.18 23.81
CA LYS A 4 19.50 -14.71 22.59
C LYS A 4 19.15 -16.20 22.51
N PHE A 5 18.57 -16.62 21.39
CA PHE A 5 18.50 -18.04 21.05
C PHE A 5 19.75 -18.43 20.24
N LEU A 6 20.54 -19.35 20.80
CA LEU A 6 21.66 -20.01 20.14
C LEU A 6 21.13 -21.29 19.51
N THR A 7 21.25 -21.45 18.21
CA THR A 7 20.98 -22.72 17.51
C THR A 7 22.27 -23.51 17.46
N LEU A 8 22.28 -24.66 18.11
CA LEU A 8 23.39 -25.60 18.18
C LEU A 8 23.42 -26.46 16.92
N LEU A 9 24.49 -26.38 16.14
CA LEU A 9 24.74 -27.27 15.00
C LEU A 9 25.52 -28.49 15.54
N ALA A 10 24.91 -29.67 15.53
CA ALA A 10 25.57 -30.92 15.93
C ALA A 10 26.35 -31.46 14.72
N ILE A 11 27.68 -31.46 14.86
CA ILE A 11 28.60 -32.18 13.95
C ILE A 11 28.71 -33.62 14.45
N VAL A 12 28.25 -34.56 13.64
CA VAL A 12 28.46 -35.97 13.88
C VAL A 12 29.81 -36.38 13.25
N ALA A 13 30.83 -36.64 14.06
CA ALA A 13 32.06 -37.22 13.62
C ALA A 13 31.94 -38.77 13.70
N LEU A 14 32.11 -39.43 12.57
CA LEU A 14 32.32 -40.91 12.53
C LEU A 14 33.79 -41.21 12.69
N PRO A 15 34.17 -42.20 13.51
CA PRO A 15 35.55 -42.62 13.63
C PRO A 15 35.97 -43.59 12.53
N LEU A 16 37.12 -43.31 11.91
CA LEU A 16 37.83 -44.28 11.08
C LEU A 16 38.41 -45.39 11.96
N ALA A 17 37.94 -46.61 11.75
CA ALA A 17 38.59 -47.81 12.28
C ALA A 17 39.68 -48.28 11.31
N SER A 18 40.90 -48.18 11.73
CA SER A 18 42.05 -48.84 11.12
C SER A 18 42.04 -50.31 11.48
N THR A 19 41.88 -51.19 10.54
CA THR A 19 42.22 -52.60 10.72
C THR A 19 43.47 -52.93 9.92
N ASN A 20 44.53 -53.24 10.69
CA ASN A 20 45.75 -53.79 10.19
C ASN A 20 45.55 -55.31 10.09
N CYS A 21 45.88 -55.96 8.99
CA CYS A 21 46.02 -57.42 8.97
C CYS A 21 46.99 -57.82 7.86
N GLY A 22 48.05 -58.36 8.34
CA GLY A 22 48.78 -59.58 8.13
C GLY A 22 49.20 -59.93 6.71
N LYS A 23 50.50 -59.93 6.54
CA LYS A 23 51.23 -60.60 5.46
C LYS A 23 50.85 -62.07 5.39
N THR A 24 50.61 -62.53 4.15
CA THR A 24 50.92 -63.95 3.78
C THR A 24 51.62 -63.90 2.43
N GLU A 25 52.85 -64.35 2.40
CA GLU A 25 53.63 -64.59 1.20
C GLU A 25 53.14 -65.86 0.53
N THR A 26 52.87 -65.84 -0.79
CA THR A 26 53.03 -66.97 -1.72
C THR A 26 53.36 -66.49 -3.11
N SER A 27 54.56 -66.84 -3.47
CA SER A 27 55.18 -67.21 -4.76
C SER A 27 54.56 -66.72 -6.11
N GLY A 28 55.37 -65.97 -6.84
CA GLY A 28 55.75 -66.28 -8.19
C GLY A 28 54.66 -65.99 -9.28
N GLY A 29 54.56 -64.75 -9.69
CA GLY A 29 53.96 -64.40 -10.96
C GLY A 29 54.73 -63.18 -11.47
N THR A 30 55.32 -63.29 -12.66
CA THR A 30 56.00 -62.23 -13.38
C THR A 30 55.04 -61.07 -13.56
N GLU A 31 55.36 -59.93 -12.90
CA GLU A 31 54.73 -58.66 -13.07
C GLU A 31 54.88 -58.25 -14.58
N PRO A 32 53.80 -57.91 -15.29
CA PRO A 32 53.98 -57.29 -16.59
C PRO A 32 54.64 -55.92 -16.39
N GLU A 33 55.71 -55.69 -17.15
CA GLU A 33 56.35 -54.36 -17.20
C GLU A 33 55.28 -53.27 -17.37
N PRO A 34 55.39 -52.15 -16.63
CA PRO A 34 54.47 -51.03 -16.80
C PRO A 34 54.61 -50.56 -18.23
N VAL A 35 53.51 -50.62 -18.98
CA VAL A 35 53.38 -49.96 -20.28
C VAL A 35 53.69 -48.50 -20.06
N PRO A 36 54.64 -47.90 -20.84
CA PRO A 36 54.93 -46.47 -20.67
C PRO A 36 53.67 -45.68 -20.82
N GLU A 37 53.29 -44.89 -19.79
CA GLU A 37 52.18 -43.92 -19.89
C GLU A 37 52.55 -42.93 -21.01
N GLU A 38 51.90 -43.05 -22.17
CA GLU A 38 52.06 -42.07 -23.25
C GLU A 38 51.37 -40.81 -22.86
N ASN A 39 52.16 -39.79 -22.45
CA ASN A 39 51.67 -38.44 -22.31
C ASN A 39 51.25 -37.90 -23.70
N VAL A 40 49.94 -37.72 -23.88
CA VAL A 40 49.39 -37.17 -25.11
C VAL A 40 49.41 -35.66 -25.01
N SER A 41 50.27 -35.03 -25.78
CA SER A 41 50.30 -33.56 -25.93
C SER A 41 49.40 -33.16 -27.09
N LEU A 42 48.33 -32.47 -26.81
CA LEU A 42 47.39 -31.92 -27.81
C LEU A 42 47.71 -30.47 -28.10
N SER A 43 48.19 -30.16 -29.31
CA SER A 43 48.34 -28.80 -29.76
C SER A 43 47.13 -28.34 -30.54
N LEU A 44 46.55 -27.20 -30.10
CA LEU A 44 45.42 -26.61 -30.83
C LEU A 44 45.98 -25.53 -31.77
N SER A 45 45.80 -25.67 -33.08
CA SER A 45 46.16 -24.69 -34.06
C SER A 45 45.12 -23.60 -34.23
N SER A 46 45.56 -22.41 -34.65
CA SER A 46 44.77 -21.19 -34.76
C SER A 46 43.83 -21.18 -35.96
N GLY A 47 42.66 -21.69 -35.83
CA GLY A 47 41.46 -21.17 -36.48
C GLY A 47 40.63 -20.43 -35.42
N ILE A 48 39.57 -19.78 -35.70
CA ILE A 48 38.74 -19.13 -34.70
C ILE A 48 38.47 -20.10 -33.54
N ALA A 49 39.42 -20.15 -32.63
CA ALA A 49 39.43 -21.15 -31.57
C ALA A 49 38.67 -20.60 -30.39
N SER A 50 37.79 -21.38 -29.90
CA SER A 50 36.91 -21.15 -28.79
C SER A 50 37.64 -20.92 -27.50
N LYS A 51 36.93 -20.36 -26.53
CA LYS A 51 37.48 -19.96 -25.26
C LYS A 51 36.53 -19.65 -24.18
N THR A 52 37.11 -19.46 -23.02
CA THR A 52 36.44 -19.06 -21.82
C THR A 52 36.20 -17.57 -21.72
N PHE A 53 36.78 -16.76 -22.63
CA PHE A 53 36.67 -15.31 -22.65
C PHE A 53 36.58 -14.76 -24.07
N LEU A 54 35.58 -13.92 -24.36
CA LEU A 54 35.44 -13.19 -25.61
C LEU A 54 36.42 -12.00 -25.61
N GLY A 55 37.35 -11.92 -26.56
CA GLY A 55 38.24 -10.80 -26.71
C GLY A 55 37.56 -9.60 -27.36
N GLU A 56 38.27 -8.48 -27.50
CA GLU A 56 37.81 -7.33 -28.27
C GLU A 56 37.68 -7.70 -29.75
N LEU A 57 36.71 -7.07 -30.44
CA LEU A 57 36.48 -7.28 -31.86
C LEU A 57 37.74 -6.91 -32.65
N ASN A 58 38.26 -7.84 -33.40
CA ASN A 58 39.41 -7.64 -34.28
C ASN A 58 39.03 -8.00 -35.74
N GLY A 59 38.77 -6.97 -36.54
CA GLY A 59 38.12 -7.14 -37.83
C GLY A 59 36.70 -7.64 -37.68
N ASP A 60 36.33 -8.73 -38.32
CA ASP A 60 34.99 -9.32 -38.25
C ASP A 60 34.88 -10.48 -37.23
N ALA A 61 35.92 -10.70 -36.41
CA ALA A 61 35.98 -11.83 -35.49
C ALA A 61 36.30 -11.44 -34.07
N TYR A 62 35.66 -12.08 -33.11
CA TYR A 62 36.00 -12.01 -31.71
C TYR A 62 36.95 -13.13 -31.34
N PRO A 63 38.22 -12.83 -31.05
CA PRO A 63 39.17 -13.84 -30.65
C PRO A 63 38.81 -14.40 -29.27
N VAL A 64 39.00 -15.65 -29.04
CA VAL A 64 38.72 -16.36 -27.83
C VAL A 64 39.99 -17.04 -27.33
N TYR A 65 40.36 -17.07 -25.97
CA TYR A 65 41.67 -17.42 -25.39
C TYR A 65 41.56 -18.47 -24.30
N TRP A 66 42.47 -19.44 -24.23
CA TRP A 66 42.58 -20.36 -23.11
C TRP A 66 42.85 -19.62 -21.82
N CYS A 67 42.29 -20.13 -20.73
CA CYS A 67 42.51 -19.61 -19.40
C CYS A 67 43.24 -20.62 -18.53
N GLU A 68 43.93 -20.10 -17.51
CA GLU A 68 44.50 -20.95 -16.48
C GLU A 68 43.41 -21.78 -15.79
N GLY A 69 43.70 -23.07 -15.55
CA GLY A 69 42.73 -23.99 -14.97
C GLY A 69 41.82 -24.70 -15.99
N ASP A 70 41.85 -24.34 -17.27
CA ASP A 70 41.08 -25.04 -18.31
C ASP A 70 41.51 -26.51 -18.42
N ARG A 71 40.51 -27.39 -18.62
CA ARG A 71 40.71 -28.84 -18.77
C ARG A 71 39.86 -29.39 -19.92
N ILE A 72 40.39 -30.34 -20.65
CA ILE A 72 39.68 -31.10 -21.68
C ILE A 72 39.40 -32.55 -21.23
N ALA A 73 38.37 -33.15 -21.78
CA ALA A 73 38.13 -34.59 -21.70
C ALA A 73 38.63 -35.26 -23.00
N VAL A 74 39.38 -36.35 -22.88
CA VAL A 74 39.92 -37.14 -24.01
C VAL A 74 39.60 -38.60 -23.80
N ASN A 75 38.83 -39.25 -24.66
CA ASN A 75 38.43 -40.65 -24.57
C ASN A 75 37.96 -41.05 -23.14
N GLY A 76 37.21 -40.17 -22.47
CA GLY A 76 36.67 -40.37 -21.12
C GLY A 76 37.60 -40.01 -19.96
N LYS A 77 38.85 -39.59 -20.26
CA LYS A 77 39.77 -39.10 -19.23
C LYS A 77 39.88 -37.59 -19.24
N ARG A 78 40.09 -36.98 -18.08
CA ARG A 78 40.27 -35.52 -17.93
C ARG A 78 41.75 -35.16 -17.97
N SER A 79 42.10 -34.07 -18.65
CA SER A 79 43.45 -33.51 -18.61
C SER A 79 43.82 -32.93 -17.26
N GLU A 80 45.11 -32.76 -17.04
CA GLU A 80 45.60 -31.79 -16.03
C GLU A 80 45.13 -30.39 -16.39
N PRO A 81 44.99 -29.49 -15.41
CA PRO A 81 44.62 -28.10 -15.70
C PRO A 81 45.75 -27.39 -16.42
N LEU A 82 45.40 -26.42 -17.23
CA LEU A 82 46.42 -25.53 -17.79
C LEU A 82 47.01 -24.63 -16.69
N HIS A 83 48.33 -24.55 -16.67
CA HIS A 83 49.11 -23.69 -15.75
C HIS A 83 50.04 -22.77 -16.53
N GLU A 84 50.32 -21.61 -15.96
CA GLU A 84 51.37 -20.68 -16.44
C GLU A 84 51.17 -20.27 -17.91
N ILE A 85 49.94 -20.13 -18.36
CA ILE A 85 49.62 -19.68 -19.71
C ILE A 85 49.61 -18.15 -19.80
N GLY A 86 50.18 -17.63 -20.89
CA GLY A 86 50.17 -16.19 -21.18
C GLY A 86 48.76 -15.67 -21.47
N ALA A 87 48.52 -14.41 -21.16
CA ALA A 87 47.30 -13.73 -21.57
C ALA A 87 47.15 -13.82 -23.10
N ARG A 88 45.90 -14.06 -23.55
CA ARG A 88 45.56 -14.19 -24.99
C ARG A 88 46.20 -15.42 -25.66
N THR A 89 46.36 -16.54 -24.92
CA THR A 89 46.88 -17.79 -25.46
C THR A 89 45.84 -18.46 -26.34
N VAL A 90 46.14 -18.66 -27.61
CA VAL A 90 45.26 -19.35 -28.61
C VAL A 90 45.61 -20.82 -28.81
N LYS A 91 46.87 -21.21 -28.53
CA LYS A 91 47.35 -22.60 -28.59
C LYS A 91 47.73 -23.05 -27.20
N ALA A 92 47.23 -24.23 -26.79
CA ALA A 92 47.56 -24.83 -25.52
C ALA A 92 47.90 -26.31 -25.68
N THR A 93 48.77 -26.81 -24.79
CA THR A 93 49.10 -28.22 -24.73
C THR A 93 48.48 -28.78 -23.44
N PHE A 94 47.68 -29.85 -23.56
CA PHE A 94 47.04 -30.54 -22.45
C PHE A 94 47.70 -31.88 -22.23
N ASN A 95 48.01 -32.17 -20.97
CA ASN A 95 48.53 -33.49 -20.56
C ASN A 95 47.40 -34.40 -20.14
N VAL A 96 47.26 -35.55 -20.79
CA VAL A 96 46.26 -36.57 -20.46
C VAL A 96 46.93 -37.94 -20.50
N ASP A 97 46.91 -38.64 -19.40
CA ASP A 97 47.56 -39.94 -19.29
C ASP A 97 46.68 -41.12 -19.73
N GLY A 98 47.29 -42.13 -20.33
CA GLY A 98 46.67 -43.44 -20.62
C GLY A 98 45.54 -43.38 -21.67
N VAL A 99 45.66 -42.53 -22.69
CA VAL A 99 44.76 -42.46 -23.82
C VAL A 99 45.50 -42.81 -25.12
N ASN A 100 44.81 -43.51 -26.03
CA ASN A 100 45.34 -43.95 -27.35
C ASN A 100 44.47 -43.37 -28.49
N ALA A 101 45.11 -43.21 -29.65
CA ALA A 101 44.41 -42.83 -30.87
C ALA A 101 43.36 -43.91 -31.31
N PRO A 102 42.26 -43.53 -31.95
CA PRO A 102 41.87 -42.15 -32.23
C PRO A 102 41.43 -41.37 -30.98
N TYR A 103 41.75 -40.07 -30.95
CA TYR A 103 41.44 -39.20 -29.86
C TYR A 103 40.14 -38.48 -30.08
N GLY A 104 39.12 -38.72 -29.23
CA GLY A 104 37.91 -37.94 -29.11
C GLY A 104 38.10 -36.90 -28.02
N VAL A 105 37.79 -35.63 -28.29
CA VAL A 105 38.03 -34.50 -27.35
C VAL A 105 36.80 -33.65 -27.16
N VAL A 106 36.52 -33.29 -25.89
CA VAL A 106 35.48 -32.31 -25.51
C VAL A 106 36.04 -31.29 -24.50
N TYR A 107 35.71 -30.05 -24.72
CA TYR A 107 35.96 -28.94 -23.76
C TYR A 107 34.66 -28.19 -23.45
N PRO A 108 34.47 -27.76 -22.23
CA PRO A 108 35.26 -28.06 -21.03
C PRO A 108 35.01 -29.49 -20.51
N SER A 109 36.02 -30.07 -19.86
CA SER A 109 35.95 -31.47 -19.44
C SER A 109 34.80 -31.82 -18.51
N TRP A 110 34.32 -30.86 -17.73
CA TRP A 110 33.29 -31.09 -16.74
C TRP A 110 31.85 -31.19 -17.29
N ILE A 111 31.62 -30.80 -18.55
CA ILE A 111 30.31 -31.00 -19.21
C ILE A 111 30.20 -32.40 -19.84
N CYS A 112 31.28 -33.13 -19.93
CA CYS A 112 31.32 -34.46 -20.55
C CYS A 112 30.98 -35.52 -19.49
N ASP A 113 29.83 -36.17 -19.64
CA ASP A 113 29.33 -37.19 -18.71
C ASP A 113 29.93 -38.56 -19.02
N ALA A 114 30.01 -38.89 -20.29
CA ALA A 114 30.60 -40.10 -20.81
C ALA A 114 31.12 -39.86 -22.23
N MET A 115 32.22 -40.56 -22.64
CA MET A 115 32.70 -40.50 -24.01
C MET A 115 33.63 -41.67 -24.35
N ASP A 116 33.73 -41.93 -25.62
CA ASP A 116 34.78 -42.73 -26.28
C ASP A 116 35.47 -41.85 -27.37
N SER A 117 36.17 -42.47 -28.28
CA SER A 117 36.85 -41.75 -29.38
C SER A 117 35.92 -41.23 -30.48
N GLU A 118 34.65 -41.66 -30.54
CA GLU A 118 33.70 -41.30 -31.58
C GLU A 118 32.52 -40.50 -31.11
N LYS A 119 32.09 -40.71 -29.85
CA LYS A 119 30.87 -40.16 -29.30
C LYS A 119 31.11 -39.66 -27.89
N ALA A 120 30.36 -38.63 -27.50
CA ALA A 120 30.31 -38.13 -26.13
C ALA A 120 28.87 -37.88 -25.70
N GLU A 121 28.60 -38.03 -24.41
CA GLU A 121 27.43 -37.44 -23.77
C GLU A 121 27.86 -36.15 -23.12
N VAL A 122 27.19 -35.03 -23.44
CA VAL A 122 27.55 -33.70 -22.95
C VAL A 122 26.32 -33.02 -22.36
N THR A 123 26.52 -32.30 -21.25
CA THR A 123 25.48 -31.51 -20.64
C THR A 123 25.74 -30.02 -20.88
N LEU A 124 24.96 -29.42 -21.79
CA LEU A 124 25.00 -27.98 -22.07
C LEU A 124 24.30 -27.20 -21.01
N GLN A 125 24.88 -26.07 -20.62
CA GLN A 125 24.40 -25.23 -19.50
C GLN A 125 22.97 -24.73 -19.72
N THR A 126 22.07 -25.06 -18.80
CA THR A 126 20.71 -24.48 -18.72
C THR A 126 20.70 -23.12 -18.03
N VAL A 127 21.68 -22.86 -17.19
CA VAL A 127 21.91 -21.57 -16.54
C VAL A 127 23.31 -21.08 -16.92
N GLN A 128 23.37 -19.93 -17.57
CA GLN A 128 24.62 -19.26 -17.94
C GLN A 128 24.79 -18.00 -17.09
N LYS A 129 25.99 -17.82 -16.52
CA LYS A 129 26.26 -16.65 -15.69
C LYS A 129 26.50 -15.42 -16.56
N TRP A 130 25.83 -14.32 -16.27
CA TRP A 130 26.14 -13.05 -16.92
C TRP A 130 27.60 -12.64 -16.66
N THR A 131 28.30 -12.33 -17.73
CA THR A 131 29.72 -11.91 -17.70
C THR A 131 29.84 -10.66 -18.58
N PRO A 132 30.24 -9.51 -18.02
CA PRO A 132 30.38 -8.27 -18.79
C PRO A 132 31.32 -8.46 -20.00
N GLY A 133 30.83 -8.08 -21.18
CA GLY A 133 31.60 -8.17 -22.45
C GLY A 133 31.96 -9.59 -22.89
N SER A 134 31.41 -10.64 -22.27
CA SER A 134 31.71 -12.04 -22.58
C SER A 134 30.49 -12.94 -22.34
N PHE A 135 30.68 -14.24 -22.48
CA PHE A 135 29.70 -15.27 -22.17
C PHE A 135 30.08 -16.05 -20.91
N SER A 136 29.17 -16.88 -20.40
CA SER A 136 29.36 -17.74 -19.22
C SER A 136 30.56 -18.67 -19.40
N ASN A 137 31.42 -18.76 -18.39
CA ASN A 137 32.53 -19.72 -18.40
C ASN A 137 32.04 -21.15 -18.66
N GLY A 138 32.68 -21.84 -19.62
CA GLY A 138 32.36 -23.21 -20.01
C GLY A 138 31.08 -23.36 -20.84
N ALA A 139 30.38 -22.29 -21.19
CA ALA A 139 29.24 -22.36 -22.11
C ALA A 139 29.63 -22.54 -23.58
N ALA A 140 30.80 -22.03 -23.96
CA ALA A 140 31.36 -22.26 -25.29
C ALA A 140 32.03 -23.64 -25.34
N VAL A 141 31.35 -24.59 -25.97
CA VAL A 141 31.78 -25.98 -26.06
C VAL A 141 32.60 -26.22 -27.30
N LEU A 142 33.74 -26.98 -27.12
CA LEU A 142 34.56 -27.48 -28.23
C LEU A 142 34.52 -28.99 -28.28
N TYR A 143 34.66 -29.49 -29.48
CA TYR A 143 34.78 -30.91 -29.74
C TYR A 143 35.76 -31.20 -30.88
N GLY A 144 36.24 -32.42 -30.96
CA GLY A 144 37.05 -32.89 -32.08
C GLY A 144 37.35 -34.36 -32.01
N GLN A 145 37.79 -34.90 -33.15
CA GLN A 145 38.27 -36.26 -33.28
C GLN A 145 39.49 -36.28 -34.24
N SER A 146 40.55 -36.99 -33.86
CA SER A 146 41.75 -37.13 -34.71
C SER A 146 42.50 -38.41 -34.38
N SER A 147 43.26 -38.95 -35.33
CA SER A 147 44.31 -39.95 -35.12
C SER A 147 45.64 -39.33 -34.73
N ASP A 148 45.83 -38.03 -34.94
CA ASP A 148 47.05 -37.28 -34.66
C ASP A 148 46.99 -36.60 -33.32
N LYS A 149 48.14 -36.36 -32.68
CA LYS A 149 48.25 -35.67 -31.38
C LYS A 149 48.07 -34.16 -31.53
N GLU A 150 48.18 -33.63 -32.72
CA GLU A 150 47.99 -32.20 -33.00
C GLU A 150 46.79 -32.05 -33.94
N PHE A 151 45.72 -31.39 -33.50
CA PHE A 151 44.54 -31.11 -34.33
C PHE A 151 43.74 -29.91 -33.80
N GLU A 152 42.86 -29.42 -34.64
CA GLU A 152 41.96 -28.31 -34.28
C GLU A 152 40.67 -28.83 -33.66
N LEU A 153 40.27 -28.18 -32.55
CA LEU A 153 38.93 -28.31 -31.99
C LEU A 153 37.95 -27.41 -32.73
N LYS A 154 36.75 -27.88 -32.91
CA LYS A 154 35.65 -27.17 -33.56
C LYS A 154 34.71 -26.62 -32.51
N ASN A 155 34.11 -25.45 -32.76
CA ASN A 155 33.03 -24.94 -31.96
C ASN A 155 31.75 -25.76 -32.14
N LEU A 156 31.12 -26.11 -31.03
CA LEU A 156 29.79 -26.73 -31.00
C LEU A 156 28.68 -25.70 -31.00
N CYS A 157 28.94 -24.55 -30.36
CA CYS A 157 27.98 -23.47 -30.17
C CYS A 157 28.36 -22.21 -30.95
N GLY A 158 27.37 -21.38 -31.25
CA GLY A 158 27.54 -19.97 -31.56
C GLY A 158 27.11 -19.13 -30.35
N VAL A 159 27.33 -17.83 -30.44
CA VAL A 159 26.91 -16.86 -29.39
C VAL A 159 25.81 -15.97 -29.96
N VAL A 160 24.70 -15.92 -29.30
CA VAL A 160 23.67 -14.90 -29.51
C VAL A 160 23.92 -13.75 -28.60
N ARG A 161 24.04 -12.55 -29.15
CA ARG A 161 24.21 -11.29 -28.41
C ARG A 161 22.98 -10.42 -28.60
N ILE A 162 22.52 -9.81 -27.52
CA ILE A 162 21.58 -8.70 -27.55
C ILE A 162 22.03 -7.63 -26.53
N ALA A 163 22.02 -6.37 -26.91
CA ALA A 163 22.32 -5.26 -26.03
C ALA A 163 21.02 -4.72 -25.43
N MET A 164 20.90 -4.71 -24.11
CA MET A 164 19.69 -4.29 -23.38
C MET A 164 19.93 -3.02 -22.58
N ASP A 165 19.12 -2.02 -22.83
CA ASP A 165 19.00 -0.83 -21.96
C ASP A 165 17.88 -1.04 -20.96
N PHE A 166 18.23 -1.26 -19.70
CA PHE A 166 17.28 -1.48 -18.62
C PHE A 166 16.85 -0.20 -17.91
N GLY A 167 17.52 0.93 -18.21
CA GLY A 167 17.29 2.17 -17.49
C GLY A 167 17.40 1.98 -15.97
N LYS A 168 16.41 2.43 -15.26
CA LYS A 168 16.30 2.30 -13.80
C LYS A 168 15.70 0.95 -13.32
N ASN A 169 15.21 0.12 -14.24
CA ASN A 169 14.56 -1.13 -13.86
C ASN A 169 15.59 -2.16 -13.37
N LYS A 170 15.24 -2.88 -12.30
CA LYS A 170 16.02 -4.00 -11.77
C LYS A 170 15.50 -5.30 -12.38
N ILE A 171 16.35 -6.00 -13.11
CA ILE A 171 15.98 -7.26 -13.77
C ILE A 171 16.24 -8.43 -12.82
N ALA A 172 15.22 -9.25 -12.61
CA ALA A 172 15.24 -10.44 -11.76
C ALA A 172 15.36 -11.74 -12.54
N GLY A 173 14.99 -11.76 -13.83
CA GLY A 173 15.06 -12.95 -14.68
C GLY A 173 15.30 -12.63 -16.14
N ILE A 174 16.13 -13.46 -16.81
CA ILE A 174 16.44 -13.37 -18.24
C ILE A 174 16.45 -14.78 -18.78
N VAL A 175 15.53 -15.11 -19.69
CA VAL A 175 15.38 -16.45 -20.27
C VAL A 175 15.33 -16.36 -21.79
N LEU A 176 16.24 -17.04 -22.45
CA LEU A 176 16.17 -17.35 -23.89
C LEU A 176 15.41 -18.67 -24.06
N ASN A 177 14.39 -18.70 -24.88
CA ASN A 177 13.61 -19.86 -25.20
C ASN A 177 13.65 -20.13 -26.72
N SER A 178 14.11 -21.30 -27.12
CA SER A 178 14.03 -21.78 -28.50
C SER A 178 12.62 -22.33 -28.79
N LEU A 179 12.04 -21.94 -29.90
CA LEU A 179 10.72 -22.40 -30.33
C LEU A 179 10.82 -23.68 -31.21
N SER A 180 12.04 -24.06 -31.63
CA SER A 180 12.27 -25.18 -32.57
C SER A 180 12.85 -26.40 -31.87
N ALA A 181 14.05 -26.29 -31.32
CA ALA A 181 14.85 -27.40 -30.83
C ALA A 181 15.44 -27.15 -29.45
N PRO A 182 15.78 -28.18 -28.67
CA PRO A 182 16.50 -28.02 -27.41
C PRO A 182 17.84 -27.31 -27.62
N ILE A 183 18.14 -26.39 -26.71
CA ILE A 183 19.36 -25.55 -26.70
C ILE A 183 20.22 -25.73 -25.45
N SER A 184 19.78 -26.51 -24.50
CA SER A 184 20.50 -26.85 -23.27
C SER A 184 20.08 -28.24 -22.76
N GLY A 185 20.73 -28.72 -21.70
CA GLY A 185 20.47 -30.04 -21.15
C GLY A 185 21.42 -31.10 -21.72
N LYS A 186 21.04 -32.37 -21.66
CA LYS A 186 21.89 -33.52 -22.03
C LYS A 186 21.73 -33.92 -23.47
N PHE A 187 22.85 -34.08 -24.15
CA PHE A 187 22.91 -34.46 -25.57
C PHE A 187 23.95 -35.56 -25.82
N GLY A 188 23.66 -36.42 -26.77
CA GLY A 188 24.66 -37.23 -27.45
C GLY A 188 25.35 -36.42 -28.54
N LEU A 189 26.68 -36.39 -28.56
CA LEU A 189 27.51 -35.66 -29.49
C LEU A 189 28.31 -36.63 -30.36
N ASN A 190 28.23 -36.51 -31.68
CA ASN A 190 29.15 -37.19 -32.63
C ASN A 190 30.40 -36.31 -32.77
N LEU A 191 31.57 -36.86 -32.40
CA LEU A 191 32.84 -36.10 -32.34
C LEU A 191 33.47 -35.85 -33.73
N ALA A 192 33.07 -36.56 -34.74
CA ALA A 192 33.54 -36.33 -36.13
C ALA A 192 32.75 -35.20 -36.79
N THR A 193 31.44 -35.13 -36.57
CA THR A 193 30.52 -34.26 -37.31
C THR A 193 30.02 -33.07 -36.48
N GLY A 194 30.00 -33.17 -35.16
CA GLY A 194 29.39 -32.22 -34.25
C GLY A 194 27.86 -32.36 -34.14
N ALA A 195 27.29 -33.42 -34.76
CA ALA A 195 25.86 -33.61 -34.69
C ALA A 195 25.40 -33.92 -33.28
N LEU A 196 24.41 -33.19 -32.82
CA LEU A 196 23.77 -33.33 -31.51
C LEU A 196 22.47 -34.13 -31.63
N SER A 197 22.24 -35.03 -30.67
CA SER A 197 20.96 -35.72 -30.46
C SER A 197 20.52 -35.52 -29.03
N ALA A 198 19.35 -34.93 -28.81
CA ALA A 198 18.85 -34.67 -27.47
C ALA A 198 18.56 -35.97 -26.70
N ILE A 199 19.07 -36.11 -25.49
CA ILE A 199 18.78 -37.18 -24.55
C ILE A 199 17.77 -36.65 -23.52
N GLU A 200 18.13 -35.56 -22.82
CA GLU A 200 17.29 -34.79 -21.90
C GLU A 200 17.42 -33.33 -22.29
N GLY A 201 16.87 -32.95 -23.42
CA GLY A 201 16.99 -31.60 -23.95
C GLY A 201 16.02 -30.60 -23.31
N ASN A 202 16.49 -29.38 -23.15
CA ASN A 202 15.70 -28.25 -22.69
C ASN A 202 15.76 -27.10 -23.70
N ASN A 203 14.61 -26.51 -23.98
CA ASN A 203 14.49 -25.43 -24.96
C ASN A 203 14.88 -24.06 -24.36
N LYS A 204 15.35 -24.00 -23.10
CA LYS A 204 15.60 -22.76 -22.39
C LYS A 204 17.06 -22.63 -21.95
N ILE A 205 17.55 -21.40 -21.98
CA ILE A 205 18.77 -20.96 -21.29
C ILE A 205 18.40 -19.75 -20.43
N GLU A 206 18.74 -19.81 -19.15
CA GLU A 206 18.58 -18.72 -18.21
C GLU A 206 19.91 -17.99 -18.01
N ILE A 207 19.91 -16.66 -18.01
CA ILE A 207 21.07 -15.88 -17.51
C ILE A 207 20.88 -15.64 -16.02
N SER A 208 21.82 -16.19 -15.22
CA SER A 208 21.89 -15.91 -13.80
C SER A 208 22.27 -14.45 -13.56
N VAL A 209 21.34 -13.70 -12.93
CA VAL A 209 21.54 -12.32 -12.50
C VAL A 209 21.98 -12.26 -11.04
N PRO A 210 22.66 -11.19 -10.58
CA PRO A 210 22.97 -11.00 -9.15
C PRO A 210 21.72 -10.95 -8.28
N ASP A 211 21.79 -11.44 -7.02
CA ASP A 211 20.66 -11.48 -6.08
C ASP A 211 19.99 -10.12 -5.81
N ALA A 212 20.75 -9.01 -5.93
CA ALA A 212 20.24 -7.66 -5.79
C ALA A 212 19.44 -7.16 -7.02
N GLY A 213 19.27 -8.01 -8.02
CA GLY A 213 18.79 -7.63 -9.34
C GLY A 213 19.89 -6.96 -10.17
N PHE A 214 19.69 -6.95 -11.48
CA PHE A 214 20.63 -6.38 -12.44
C PHE A 214 20.05 -5.10 -13.05
N SER A 215 20.82 -4.00 -12.97
CA SER A 215 20.43 -2.71 -13.56
C SER A 215 21.65 -2.07 -14.23
N THR A 216 21.47 -1.53 -15.41
CA THR A 216 22.53 -0.82 -16.13
C THR A 216 22.74 0.61 -15.63
N GLY A 217 21.85 1.14 -14.80
CA GLY A 217 21.79 2.58 -14.57
C GLY A 217 21.42 3.32 -15.87
N SER A 218 21.63 4.61 -15.93
CA SER A 218 21.20 5.42 -17.08
C SER A 218 22.24 5.56 -18.21
N LYS A 219 23.30 4.76 -18.27
CA LYS A 219 24.45 5.13 -19.13
C LYS A 219 24.86 4.13 -20.22
N GLU A 220 24.75 2.83 -20.02
CA GLU A 220 25.20 1.85 -21.03
C GLU A 220 24.26 0.64 -21.08
N ALA A 221 24.02 0.14 -22.29
CA ALA A 221 23.28 -1.10 -22.47
C ALA A 221 24.11 -2.30 -21.99
N ALA A 222 23.48 -3.24 -21.32
CA ALA A 222 24.12 -4.50 -20.96
C ALA A 222 24.12 -5.45 -22.14
N GLU A 223 25.28 -6.02 -22.47
CA GLU A 223 25.38 -7.11 -23.44
C GLU A 223 25.00 -8.42 -22.76
N LEU A 224 23.94 -9.07 -23.28
CA LEU A 224 23.54 -10.41 -22.92
C LEU A 224 24.06 -11.37 -23.99
N ASN A 225 24.91 -12.31 -23.59
CA ASN A 225 25.54 -13.27 -24.47
C ASN A 225 25.08 -14.70 -24.09
N PHE A 226 24.38 -15.38 -24.99
CA PHE A 226 23.91 -16.77 -24.83
C PHE A 226 24.71 -17.68 -25.74
N CYS A 227 25.38 -18.69 -25.19
CA CYS A 227 25.97 -19.78 -26.00
C CYS A 227 24.88 -20.78 -26.34
N VAL A 228 24.60 -20.93 -27.60
CA VAL A 228 23.54 -21.75 -28.17
C VAL A 228 24.15 -22.77 -29.14
N PRO A 229 23.71 -24.04 -29.16
CA PRO A 229 24.16 -25.02 -30.21
C PRO A 229 24.06 -24.44 -31.61
N ALA A 230 25.10 -24.69 -32.42
CA ALA A 230 25.05 -24.26 -33.82
C ALA A 230 23.97 -25.06 -34.58
N GLY A 231 23.17 -24.37 -35.37
CA GLY A 231 22.07 -25.00 -36.10
C GLY A 231 21.11 -24.03 -36.75
N GLU A 232 20.08 -24.60 -37.34
CA GLU A 232 18.94 -23.88 -37.93
C GLU A 232 17.77 -23.95 -36.93
N TYR A 233 17.13 -22.81 -36.68
CA TYR A 233 15.99 -22.68 -35.78
C TYR A 233 14.82 -22.07 -36.55
N PRO A 234 14.03 -22.90 -37.23
CA PRO A 234 13.00 -22.44 -38.16
C PRO A 234 11.90 -21.59 -37.49
N ASP A 235 11.54 -21.88 -36.24
CA ASP A 235 10.49 -21.14 -35.51
C ASP A 235 11.06 -19.97 -34.68
N GLY A 236 12.40 -19.81 -34.68
CA GLY A 236 13.07 -18.72 -33.98
C GLY A 236 13.16 -18.89 -32.46
N PHE A 237 13.20 -17.74 -31.74
CA PHE A 237 13.42 -17.66 -30.31
C PHE A 237 12.55 -16.60 -29.67
N ASN A 238 12.34 -16.74 -28.35
CA ASN A 238 11.84 -15.67 -27.48
C ASN A 238 12.87 -15.36 -26.40
N ILE A 239 13.06 -14.07 -26.09
CA ILE A 239 13.76 -13.66 -24.87
C ILE A 239 12.71 -13.08 -23.93
N THR A 240 12.53 -13.69 -22.77
CA THR A 240 11.68 -13.17 -21.70
C THR A 240 12.55 -12.50 -20.65
N LEU A 241 12.30 -11.22 -20.41
CA LEU A 241 12.93 -10.40 -19.39
C LEU A 241 11.90 -10.14 -18.30
N THR A 242 12.26 -10.36 -17.03
CA THR A 242 11.39 -10.15 -15.89
C THR A 242 12.06 -9.20 -14.91
N ASP A 243 11.38 -8.14 -14.48
CA ASP A 243 11.90 -7.22 -13.48
C ASP A 243 11.62 -7.69 -12.04
N SER A 244 12.15 -6.96 -11.06
CA SER A 244 11.96 -7.24 -9.63
C SER A 244 10.50 -7.11 -9.16
N TYR A 245 9.62 -6.54 -9.98
CA TYR A 245 8.18 -6.43 -9.74
C TYR A 245 7.36 -7.46 -10.53
N ASN A 246 8.05 -8.45 -11.13
CA ASN A 246 7.46 -9.52 -11.94
C ASN A 246 6.75 -9.03 -13.23
N ARG A 247 7.05 -7.82 -13.70
CA ARG A 247 6.61 -7.35 -15.02
C ARG A 247 7.50 -7.95 -16.07
N GLN A 248 6.95 -8.27 -17.23
CA GLN A 248 7.68 -8.96 -18.28
C GLN A 248 7.72 -8.16 -19.57
N MET A 249 8.83 -8.33 -20.30
CA MET A 249 8.97 -7.99 -21.71
C MET A 249 9.38 -9.24 -22.47
N VAL A 250 8.70 -9.52 -23.57
CA VAL A 250 9.05 -10.61 -24.46
C VAL A 250 9.57 -10.03 -25.77
N ILE A 251 10.78 -10.42 -26.17
CA ILE A 251 11.38 -10.09 -27.46
C ILE A 251 11.27 -11.32 -28.36
N GLU A 252 10.58 -11.18 -29.46
CA GLU A 252 10.44 -12.24 -30.47
C GLU A 252 11.55 -12.10 -31.52
N ILE A 253 12.32 -13.16 -31.71
CA ILE A 253 13.31 -13.29 -32.75
C ILE A 253 12.72 -14.19 -33.85
N ARG A 254 12.59 -13.65 -35.02
CA ARG A 254 11.81 -14.20 -36.13
C ARG A 254 12.27 -15.59 -36.56
N GLU A 255 11.38 -16.29 -37.22
CA GLU A 255 11.56 -17.59 -37.89
C GLU A 255 12.82 -17.64 -38.78
N ASN A 256 13.35 -18.87 -39.01
CA ASN A 256 14.54 -19.13 -39.80
C ASN A 256 15.82 -18.51 -39.30
N THR A 257 16.01 -18.49 -37.98
CA THR A 257 17.24 -18.02 -37.39
C THR A 257 18.33 -19.08 -37.50
N ARG A 258 19.47 -18.70 -38.09
CA ARG A 258 20.66 -19.56 -38.17
C ARG A 258 21.68 -19.10 -37.13
N ILE A 259 22.22 -20.03 -36.36
CA ILE A 259 23.32 -19.83 -35.43
C ILE A 259 24.53 -20.58 -35.92
N PRO A 260 25.51 -19.92 -36.58
CA PRO A 260 26.74 -20.59 -37.04
C PRO A 260 27.66 -20.90 -35.86
N ALA A 261 28.38 -22.01 -35.96
CA ALA A 261 29.37 -22.41 -34.95
C ALA A 261 30.51 -21.38 -34.86
N GLY A 262 30.85 -20.98 -33.65
CA GLY A 262 31.95 -20.04 -33.37
C GLY A 262 31.70 -18.59 -33.80
N VAL A 263 30.48 -18.23 -34.17
CA VAL A 263 30.10 -16.89 -34.63
C VAL A 263 29.22 -16.20 -33.57
N VAL A 264 29.42 -14.90 -33.41
CA VAL A 264 28.51 -14.03 -32.61
C VAL A 264 27.43 -13.51 -33.56
N VAL A 265 26.19 -13.90 -33.32
CA VAL A 265 25.01 -13.37 -33.99
C VAL A 265 24.45 -12.24 -33.16
N ASP A 266 24.55 -11.02 -33.66
CA ASP A 266 24.11 -9.82 -32.95
C ASP A 266 22.65 -9.49 -33.32
N TRP A 267 21.76 -9.50 -32.32
CA TRP A 267 20.35 -9.15 -32.45
C TRP A 267 20.05 -7.67 -32.17
N GLY A 268 21.13 -6.86 -32.07
CA GLY A 268 21.05 -5.41 -31.93
C GLY A 268 20.74 -4.93 -30.50
N LYS A 269 20.33 -3.67 -30.42
CA LYS A 269 20.03 -3.01 -29.15
C LYS A 269 18.51 -2.88 -28.95
N GLN A 270 18.06 -3.18 -27.75
CA GLN A 270 16.69 -3.01 -27.32
C GLN A 270 16.62 -2.25 -26.00
N THR A 271 15.46 -1.62 -25.73
CA THR A 271 15.17 -0.99 -24.45
C THR A 271 14.12 -1.83 -23.71
N PHE A 272 14.33 -2.08 -22.43
CA PHE A 272 13.37 -2.82 -21.63
C PHE A 272 12.12 -1.96 -21.39
N VAL A 273 11.01 -2.39 -21.98
CA VAL A 273 9.68 -1.81 -21.82
C VAL A 273 8.75 -2.92 -21.33
N PRO A 274 8.58 -3.06 -20.01
CA PRO A 274 7.76 -4.13 -19.47
C PRO A 274 6.28 -3.91 -19.79
N ALA A 275 5.55 -4.99 -19.97
CA ALA A 275 4.11 -4.95 -20.10
C ALA A 275 3.43 -4.74 -18.75
N GLY A 276 2.36 -3.92 -18.73
CA GLY A 276 1.57 -3.63 -17.54
C GLY A 276 2.19 -2.57 -16.62
N ALA A 277 1.41 -2.15 -15.64
CA ALA A 277 1.82 -1.21 -14.60
C ALA A 277 2.43 -1.91 -13.39
N LEU A 278 3.20 -1.16 -12.60
CA LEU A 278 3.54 -1.57 -11.24
C LEU A 278 2.26 -1.62 -10.39
N ILE A 279 2.19 -2.58 -9.47
CA ILE A 279 1.06 -2.75 -8.57
C ILE A 279 1.51 -2.69 -7.11
N ILE A 280 0.64 -2.19 -6.24
CA ILE A 280 0.92 -2.05 -4.82
C ILE A 280 0.47 -3.32 -4.11
N THR A 281 1.40 -4.08 -3.53
CA THR A 281 1.14 -5.38 -2.90
C THR A 281 1.58 -5.48 -1.44
N ASP A 282 2.48 -4.59 -1.00
CA ASP A 282 3.14 -4.63 0.31
C ASP A 282 3.62 -3.23 0.73
N PRO A 283 4.17 -3.08 1.95
CA PRO A 283 4.67 -1.78 2.44
C PRO A 283 5.82 -1.19 1.61
N GLU A 284 6.69 -2.01 1.03
CA GLU A 284 7.82 -1.53 0.22
C GLU A 284 7.33 -0.94 -1.10
N SER A 285 6.44 -1.64 -1.78
CA SER A 285 5.80 -1.15 -3.01
C SER A 285 4.97 0.11 -2.76
N TRP A 286 4.26 0.22 -1.62
CA TRP A 286 3.60 1.47 -1.24
C TRP A 286 4.59 2.62 -1.10
N ASN A 287 5.69 2.41 -0.36
CA ASN A 287 6.69 3.46 -0.13
C ASN A 287 7.35 3.89 -1.44
N THR A 288 7.70 2.92 -2.30
CA THR A 288 8.26 3.21 -3.63
C THR A 288 7.29 3.99 -4.51
N PHE A 289 6.00 3.63 -4.48
CA PHE A 289 4.95 4.37 -5.16
C PHE A 289 4.82 5.81 -4.62
N ALA A 290 4.74 5.95 -3.30
CA ALA A 290 4.60 7.26 -2.67
C ALA A 290 5.80 8.17 -2.96
N ASP A 291 7.02 7.63 -2.95
CA ASP A 291 8.23 8.36 -3.33
C ASP A 291 8.20 8.78 -4.80
N ALA A 292 7.73 7.92 -5.70
CA ALA A 292 7.54 8.24 -7.11
C ALA A 292 6.52 9.37 -7.32
N VAL A 293 5.38 9.32 -6.62
CA VAL A 293 4.37 10.40 -6.63
C VAL A 293 4.97 11.71 -6.11
N ASN A 294 5.68 11.67 -4.99
CA ASN A 294 6.29 12.85 -4.38
C ASN A 294 7.42 13.44 -5.24
N ALA A 295 8.08 12.61 -6.06
CA ALA A 295 9.05 13.03 -7.07
C ALA A 295 8.40 13.55 -8.37
N GLY A 296 7.10 13.37 -8.55
CA GLY A 296 6.34 13.82 -9.72
C GLY A 296 6.40 12.88 -10.93
N ASP A 297 6.89 11.66 -10.77
CA ASP A 297 6.96 10.65 -11.84
C ASP A 297 6.51 9.28 -11.32
N TYR A 298 5.24 8.98 -11.49
CA TYR A 298 4.63 7.69 -11.14
C TYR A 298 3.98 6.98 -12.33
N SER A 299 4.38 7.34 -13.55
CA SER A 299 3.81 6.80 -14.80
C SER A 299 3.89 5.27 -14.88
N ASP A 300 4.96 4.67 -14.32
CA ASP A 300 5.13 3.20 -14.26
C ASP A 300 4.04 2.48 -13.42
N TRP A 301 3.32 3.22 -12.58
CA TRP A 301 2.28 2.70 -11.70
C TRP A 301 0.87 2.83 -12.29
N VAL A 302 0.72 3.60 -13.36
CA VAL A 302 -0.56 3.84 -14.01
C VAL A 302 -0.84 2.73 -15.01
N ASP A 303 -1.89 1.98 -14.78
CA ASP A 303 -2.37 0.96 -15.71
C ASP A 303 -2.80 1.63 -17.04
N PRO A 304 -2.22 1.26 -18.17
CA PRO A 304 -2.47 1.94 -19.44
C PRO A 304 -3.89 1.76 -19.97
N ASP A 305 -4.59 0.70 -19.56
CA ASP A 305 -5.93 0.40 -20.02
C ASP A 305 -7.00 1.13 -19.20
N THR A 306 -6.77 1.29 -17.89
CA THR A 306 -7.73 1.88 -16.96
C THR A 306 -7.39 3.29 -16.51
N GLY A 307 -6.12 3.70 -16.61
CA GLY A 307 -5.62 4.96 -16.07
C GLY A 307 -5.52 4.97 -14.54
N GLU A 308 -5.60 3.81 -13.89
CA GLU A 308 -5.62 3.67 -12.44
C GLU A 308 -4.29 3.14 -11.88
N VAL A 309 -3.98 3.53 -10.66
CA VAL A 309 -2.98 2.87 -9.82
C VAL A 309 -3.69 1.87 -8.93
N ASN A 310 -3.24 0.62 -8.92
CA ASN A 310 -3.95 -0.47 -8.27
C ASN A 310 -3.24 -1.01 -7.02
N VAL A 311 -4.01 -1.19 -5.95
CA VAL A 311 -3.62 -2.03 -4.81
C VAL A 311 -4.14 -3.44 -5.08
N ALA A 312 -3.28 -4.46 -4.98
CA ALA A 312 -3.60 -5.83 -5.39
C ALA A 312 -3.51 -6.86 -4.25
N SER A 313 -3.21 -6.43 -3.03
CA SER A 313 -3.24 -7.28 -1.84
C SER A 313 -3.48 -6.47 -0.56
N ASN A 314 -3.77 -7.19 0.54
CA ASN A 314 -3.77 -6.56 1.86
C ASN A 314 -2.34 -6.18 2.26
N ILE A 315 -2.18 -4.96 2.75
CA ILE A 315 -0.89 -4.43 3.20
C ILE A 315 -0.90 -4.38 4.72
N VAL A 316 0.07 -5.08 5.34
CA VAL A 316 0.26 -5.05 6.79
C VAL A 316 1.61 -4.41 7.09
N ASN A 317 1.59 -3.28 7.78
CA ASN A 317 2.79 -2.54 8.13
C ASN A 317 2.89 -2.28 9.63
N ALA A 318 4.03 -2.65 10.21
CA ALA A 318 4.33 -2.39 11.61
C ALA A 318 4.85 -0.96 11.88
N GLY A 319 5.18 -0.18 10.84
CA GLY A 319 5.74 1.16 10.92
C GLY A 319 4.92 2.20 10.15
N ASP A 320 5.52 3.37 9.95
CA ASP A 320 4.93 4.43 9.14
C ASP A 320 5.13 4.17 7.64
N LEU A 321 4.05 4.25 6.88
CA LEU A 321 4.10 4.31 5.42
C LEU A 321 4.46 5.73 4.97
N THR A 322 5.20 5.84 3.87
CA THR A 322 5.49 7.13 3.25
C THR A 322 4.20 7.86 2.91
N GLN A 323 4.05 9.10 3.42
CA GLN A 323 2.92 9.95 3.13
C GLN A 323 3.05 10.56 1.73
N ILE A 324 1.96 10.56 0.98
CA ILE A 324 1.88 11.26 -0.31
C ILE A 324 1.50 12.72 -0.05
N GLU A 325 2.38 13.65 -0.46
CA GLU A 325 2.19 15.10 -0.25
C GLU A 325 1.00 15.65 -1.04
N SER A 326 0.84 15.23 -2.29
CA SER A 326 -0.30 15.62 -3.12
C SER A 326 -0.63 14.54 -4.15
N TRP A 327 -1.81 13.95 -4.03
CA TRP A 327 -2.31 12.96 -4.99
C TRP A 327 -3.15 13.63 -6.07
N ASN A 328 -2.87 13.33 -7.34
CA ASN A 328 -3.55 13.92 -8.52
C ASN A 328 -4.04 12.89 -9.55
N GLY A 329 -3.96 11.58 -9.24
CA GLY A 329 -4.39 10.49 -10.11
C GLY A 329 -5.66 9.77 -9.63
N VAL A 330 -5.83 8.54 -10.09
CA VAL A 330 -6.88 7.62 -9.63
C VAL A 330 -6.22 6.44 -8.92
N LEU A 331 -6.46 6.27 -7.62
CA LEU A 331 -6.03 5.11 -6.84
C LEU A 331 -7.23 4.20 -6.59
N ASN A 332 -7.11 2.96 -7.03
CA ASN A 332 -8.09 1.90 -6.77
C ASN A 332 -7.54 0.93 -5.74
N GLY A 333 -8.13 0.93 -4.55
CA GLY A 333 -7.76 0.04 -3.46
C GLY A 333 -8.20 -1.42 -3.64
N GLY A 334 -8.96 -1.75 -4.69
CA GLY A 334 -9.39 -3.13 -5.00
C GLY A 334 -10.23 -3.81 -3.90
N GLY A 335 -10.69 -3.07 -2.90
CA GLY A 335 -11.35 -3.62 -1.71
C GLY A 335 -10.38 -4.16 -0.64
N TYR A 336 -9.08 -4.03 -0.86
CA TYR A 336 -8.05 -4.47 0.07
C TYR A 336 -7.88 -3.52 1.25
N THR A 337 -7.26 -4.04 2.30
CA THR A 337 -7.05 -3.33 3.57
C THR A 337 -5.58 -2.96 3.74
N ILE A 338 -5.33 -1.70 4.09
CA ILE A 338 -4.03 -1.24 4.59
C ILE A 338 -4.12 -1.17 6.12
N THR A 339 -3.39 -2.05 6.80
CA THR A 339 -3.32 -2.11 8.27
C THR A 339 -2.02 -1.51 8.76
N ARG A 340 -2.11 -0.52 9.68
CA ARG A 340 -0.97 0.15 10.29
C ARG A 340 -1.00 0.00 11.81
N ASN A 341 0.09 -0.48 12.41
CA ASN A 341 0.17 -0.67 13.86
C ASN A 341 0.25 0.64 14.65
N ALA A 342 0.74 1.70 14.01
CA ALA A 342 0.72 3.07 14.55
C ALA A 342 0.35 4.04 13.41
N ILE A 343 -0.55 4.96 13.67
CA ILE A 343 -1.01 5.95 12.69
C ILE A 343 -0.72 7.34 13.24
N HIS A 344 0.38 7.95 12.80
CA HIS A 344 0.75 9.31 13.16
C HIS A 344 0.35 10.34 12.10
N LYS A 345 0.24 9.91 10.84
CA LYS A 345 -0.12 10.76 9.70
C LYS A 345 -1.08 10.03 8.77
N PRO A 346 -1.97 10.73 8.06
CA PRO A 346 -2.77 10.12 7.01
C PRO A 346 -1.90 9.65 5.83
N LEU A 347 -2.43 8.75 5.00
CA LEU A 347 -1.72 8.28 3.80
C LEU A 347 -1.46 9.41 2.80
N PHE A 348 -2.42 10.32 2.67
CA PHE A 348 -2.33 11.50 1.81
C PHE A 348 -2.36 12.76 2.65
N LYS A 349 -1.41 13.65 2.46
CA LYS A 349 -1.53 15.01 3.01
C LYS A 349 -2.63 15.77 2.30
N LYS A 350 -2.73 15.59 0.98
CA LYS A 350 -3.74 16.21 0.14
C LYS A 350 -4.16 15.30 -1.02
N ILE A 351 -5.46 15.20 -1.23
CA ILE A 351 -6.05 14.68 -2.47
C ILE A 351 -6.46 15.89 -3.30
N ALA A 352 -5.84 16.08 -4.46
CA ALA A 352 -6.03 17.25 -5.31
C ALA A 352 -7.39 17.23 -6.02
N GLU A 353 -7.77 18.36 -6.60
CA GLU A 353 -8.98 18.47 -7.43
C GLU A 353 -8.88 17.55 -8.66
N GLY A 354 -9.96 16.82 -8.94
CA GLY A 354 -10.00 15.83 -10.02
C GLY A 354 -9.41 14.47 -9.66
N ALA A 355 -8.61 14.37 -8.58
CA ALA A 355 -8.07 13.09 -8.12
C ALA A 355 -9.14 12.20 -7.48
N VAL A 356 -8.93 10.90 -7.54
CA VAL A 356 -9.84 9.89 -6.97
C VAL A 356 -9.06 8.91 -6.09
N VAL A 357 -9.63 8.59 -4.93
CA VAL A 357 -9.22 7.44 -4.10
C VAL A 357 -10.47 6.60 -3.86
N LYS A 358 -10.45 5.35 -4.30
CA LYS A 358 -11.64 4.49 -4.20
C LYS A 358 -11.33 3.07 -3.72
N ASN A 359 -12.37 2.42 -3.18
CA ASN A 359 -12.35 1.00 -2.80
C ASN A 359 -11.23 0.62 -1.82
N LEU A 360 -10.86 1.49 -0.91
CA LEU A 360 -9.75 1.25 0.03
C LEU A 360 -10.28 1.10 1.46
N LYS A 361 -9.81 0.08 2.18
CA LYS A 361 -10.07 -0.11 3.60
C LYS A 361 -8.84 0.23 4.42
N LEU A 362 -9.05 0.90 5.53
CA LEU A 362 -7.97 1.35 6.41
C LEU A 362 -8.21 0.81 7.82
N ASP A 363 -7.21 0.12 8.38
CA ASP A 363 -7.26 -0.45 9.71
C ASP A 363 -6.01 -0.08 10.52
N GLY A 364 -6.07 -0.28 11.83
CA GLY A 364 -4.95 -0.06 12.72
C GLY A 364 -5.31 0.66 14.00
N LEU A 365 -4.28 0.97 14.79
CA LEU A 365 -4.41 1.62 16.08
C LEU A 365 -3.90 3.06 16.02
N ARG A 366 -4.65 3.94 16.68
CA ARG A 366 -4.31 5.34 16.92
C ARG A 366 -4.26 5.58 18.41
N ASN A 367 -3.07 5.50 18.99
CA ASN A 367 -2.88 5.51 20.44
C ASN A 367 -2.25 6.80 20.96
N GLU A 368 -1.61 7.56 20.08
CA GLU A 368 -0.89 8.76 20.48
C GLU A 368 -1.43 9.98 19.73
N PRO A 369 -1.64 11.09 20.41
CA PRO A 369 -1.98 12.36 19.77
C PRO A 369 -0.71 12.99 19.18
N GLY A 370 -0.19 12.38 18.12
CA GLY A 370 0.77 13.07 17.26
C GLY A 370 0.01 14.07 16.42
N ASP A 371 0.43 15.28 16.34
CA ASP A 371 -0.24 16.39 15.64
C ASP A 371 -1.78 16.39 15.74
N ASN A 372 -2.43 17.49 15.93
CA ASN A 372 -3.88 17.65 16.20
C ASN A 372 -4.85 17.07 15.13
N SER A 373 -4.40 16.17 14.26
CA SER A 373 -5.15 15.55 13.17
C SER A 373 -5.09 14.04 13.25
N CYS A 374 -6.21 13.42 13.50
CA CYS A 374 -6.35 11.96 13.57
C CYS A 374 -6.99 11.34 12.33
N ALA A 375 -6.91 11.98 11.17
CA ALA A 375 -7.37 11.39 9.90
C ALA A 375 -6.49 10.21 9.50
N VAL A 376 -7.10 9.14 8.96
CA VAL A 376 -6.32 7.98 8.51
C VAL A 376 -6.03 7.98 7.01
N LEU A 377 -6.91 8.56 6.21
CA LEU A 377 -6.80 8.58 4.75
C LEU A 377 -6.15 9.88 4.25
N ALA A 378 -6.76 11.04 4.56
CA ALA A 378 -6.26 12.30 4.02
C ALA A 378 -6.37 13.47 5.01
N GLY A 379 -5.38 14.38 5.00
CA GLY A 379 -5.47 15.67 5.67
C GLY A 379 -6.50 16.57 4.97
N THR A 380 -6.37 16.75 3.66
CA THR A 380 -7.31 17.56 2.87
C THR A 380 -7.78 16.81 1.64
N ASN A 381 -9.09 16.75 1.44
CA ASN A 381 -9.70 16.23 0.22
C ASN A 381 -10.30 17.38 -0.61
N LEU A 382 -9.79 17.59 -1.83
CA LEU A 382 -10.38 18.44 -2.85
C LEU A 382 -10.94 17.65 -4.03
N GLY A 383 -10.64 16.35 -4.08
CA GLY A 383 -11.04 15.40 -5.12
C GLY A 383 -12.26 14.57 -4.72
N THR A 384 -12.22 13.29 -5.06
CA THR A 384 -13.28 12.33 -4.75
C THR A 384 -12.72 11.16 -3.95
N ILE A 385 -13.38 10.85 -2.85
CA ILE A 385 -13.16 9.62 -2.08
C ILE A 385 -14.43 8.78 -2.18
N GLU A 386 -14.31 7.55 -2.68
CA GLU A 386 -15.47 6.70 -2.99
C GLU A 386 -15.27 5.29 -2.42
N ASN A 387 -16.32 4.76 -1.78
CA ASN A 387 -16.34 3.40 -1.25
C ASN A 387 -15.11 3.07 -0.39
N CYS A 388 -14.67 4.02 0.44
CA CYS A 388 -13.56 3.84 1.38
C CYS A 388 -14.08 3.61 2.79
N GLU A 389 -13.40 2.73 3.54
CA GLU A 389 -13.80 2.38 4.90
C GLU A 389 -12.67 2.62 5.91
N SER A 390 -12.99 3.25 7.04
CA SER A 390 -12.12 3.30 8.22
C SER A 390 -12.57 2.26 9.24
N LYS A 391 -11.65 1.35 9.61
CA LYS A 391 -11.74 0.41 10.72
C LYS A 391 -10.75 0.74 11.84
N SER A 392 -10.03 1.84 11.69
CA SER A 392 -8.93 2.22 12.56
C SER A 392 -9.42 2.74 13.90
N LYS A 393 -9.36 1.89 14.92
CA LYS A 393 -9.77 2.22 16.27
C LYS A 393 -8.92 3.38 16.83
N LEU A 394 -9.60 4.34 17.48
CA LEU A 394 -8.96 5.44 18.20
C LEU A 394 -9.17 5.25 19.70
N THR A 395 -8.08 5.11 20.46
CA THR A 395 -8.12 5.11 21.93
C THR A 395 -7.02 6.06 22.42
N VAL A 396 -7.41 7.19 22.99
CA VAL A 396 -6.47 8.25 23.33
C VAL A 396 -6.84 8.95 24.62
N THR A 397 -5.81 9.36 25.39
CA THR A 397 -5.94 10.27 26.53
C THR A 397 -5.28 11.58 26.18
N VAL A 398 -6.04 12.69 26.20
CA VAL A 398 -5.58 13.99 25.70
C VAL A 398 -5.93 15.12 26.67
N ASP A 399 -4.92 15.91 27.07
CA ASP A 399 -5.08 17.15 27.81
C ASP A 399 -4.66 18.37 26.97
N ALA A 400 -5.28 18.49 25.80
CA ALA A 400 -5.03 19.53 24.79
C ALA A 400 -6.27 19.74 23.91
N ASN A 401 -6.23 20.73 23.02
CA ASN A 401 -7.18 20.81 21.92
C ASN A 401 -7.08 19.54 21.09
N PHE A 402 -8.20 18.90 20.85
CA PHE A 402 -8.21 17.63 20.14
C PHE A 402 -9.29 17.57 19.05
N HIS A 403 -8.82 17.22 17.86
CA HIS A 403 -9.68 17.00 16.70
C HIS A 403 -9.55 15.55 16.25
N PHE A 404 -10.65 14.91 15.87
CA PHE A 404 -10.64 13.53 15.41
C PHE A 404 -11.62 13.27 14.27
N CYS A 405 -11.27 12.32 13.43
CA CYS A 405 -12.14 11.83 12.34
C CYS A 405 -11.72 10.44 11.88
N GLY A 406 -12.61 9.76 11.19
CA GLY A 406 -12.34 8.43 10.64
C GLY A 406 -11.47 8.45 9.40
N LEU A 407 -11.79 9.28 8.43
CA LEU A 407 -11.14 9.27 7.12
C LEU A 407 -10.39 10.58 6.80
N VAL A 408 -11.04 11.73 6.91
CA VAL A 408 -10.52 12.99 6.36
C VAL A 408 -10.60 14.12 7.37
N GLU A 409 -9.52 14.89 7.53
CA GLU A 409 -9.56 16.07 8.39
C GLU A 409 -10.43 17.17 7.76
N ALA A 410 -10.13 17.58 6.53
CA ALA A 410 -10.86 18.63 5.83
C ALA A 410 -11.40 18.14 4.49
N ASN A 411 -12.73 18.12 4.33
CA ASN A 411 -13.36 17.71 3.08
C ASN A 411 -13.97 18.90 2.33
N ALA A 412 -13.28 19.34 1.29
CA ALA A 412 -13.77 20.34 0.33
C ALA A 412 -13.99 19.75 -1.08
N GLY A 413 -14.06 18.44 -1.16
CA GLY A 413 -14.38 17.64 -2.34
C GLY A 413 -15.61 16.77 -2.12
N ALA A 414 -15.64 15.60 -2.75
CA ALA A 414 -16.73 14.65 -2.61
C ALA A 414 -16.30 13.41 -1.81
N MET A 415 -17.15 12.98 -0.87
CA MET A 415 -17.10 11.68 -0.24
C MET A 415 -18.37 10.92 -0.59
N LYS A 416 -18.24 9.73 -1.19
CA LYS A 416 -19.37 8.92 -1.66
C LYS A 416 -19.27 7.51 -1.10
N SER A 417 -20.36 6.99 -0.56
CA SER A 417 -20.44 5.63 -0.05
C SER A 417 -19.32 5.24 0.93
N CYS A 418 -18.79 6.23 1.67
CA CYS A 418 -17.71 6.02 2.61
C CYS A 418 -18.24 5.61 3.98
N THR A 419 -17.51 4.74 4.68
CA THR A 419 -17.94 4.20 5.97
C THR A 419 -16.89 4.41 7.06
N ASN A 420 -17.32 4.79 8.25
CA ASN A 420 -16.56 4.58 9.47
C ASN A 420 -17.20 3.44 10.28
N SER A 421 -16.46 2.37 10.49
CA SER A 421 -16.86 1.25 11.34
C SER A 421 -16.02 1.10 12.61
N ALA A 422 -15.10 2.03 12.82
CA ALA A 422 -14.21 2.03 13.96
C ALA A 422 -14.81 2.74 15.17
N ASP A 423 -14.59 2.17 16.36
CA ASP A 423 -14.90 2.81 17.63
C ASP A 423 -13.86 3.85 18.00
N PHE A 424 -14.33 5.00 18.51
CA PHE A 424 -13.49 6.07 19.03
C PHE A 424 -13.74 6.21 20.55
N GLU A 425 -12.67 6.07 21.32
CA GLU A 425 -12.65 6.26 22.75
C GLU A 425 -11.66 7.36 23.13
N ILE A 426 -12.16 8.49 23.60
CA ILE A 426 -11.36 9.66 23.88
C ILE A 426 -11.51 10.01 25.36
N ASN A 427 -10.41 9.93 26.09
CA ASN A 427 -10.34 10.26 27.49
C ASN A 427 -9.74 11.66 27.69
N LEU A 428 -10.49 12.52 28.36
CA LEU A 428 -10.15 13.93 28.54
C LEU A 428 -9.91 14.27 30.04
N PRO A 429 -8.69 14.15 30.56
CA PRO A 429 -8.35 14.51 31.92
C PRO A 429 -8.17 16.04 32.13
N PHE A 430 -8.76 16.86 31.32
CA PHE A 430 -8.50 18.29 31.17
C PHE A 430 -8.07 19.04 32.43
N THR A 431 -6.94 19.74 32.31
CA THR A 431 -6.43 20.71 33.26
C THR A 431 -6.58 22.15 32.76
N GLY A 432 -6.98 22.38 31.51
CA GLY A 432 -7.13 23.66 30.83
C GLY A 432 -8.43 23.83 30.04
N ASN A 433 -8.57 24.96 29.36
CA ASN A 433 -9.67 25.22 28.43
C ASN A 433 -9.31 24.68 27.07
N HIS A 434 -9.94 23.62 26.63
CA HIS A 434 -9.63 22.92 25.39
C HIS A 434 -10.84 22.80 24.44
N GLU A 435 -10.56 22.59 23.16
CA GLU A 435 -11.55 22.29 22.12
C GLU A 435 -11.58 20.79 21.86
N LEU A 436 -12.78 20.23 21.73
CA LEU A 436 -13.00 18.88 21.26
C LEU A 436 -13.95 18.89 20.07
N ILE A 437 -13.43 18.54 18.90
CA ILE A 437 -14.23 18.56 17.68
C ILE A 437 -13.96 17.27 16.90
N GLY A 438 -15.00 16.48 16.67
CA GLY A 438 -14.82 15.20 16.00
C GLY A 438 -16.03 14.66 15.25
N GLY A 439 -15.76 13.94 14.18
CA GLY A 439 -16.77 13.29 13.36
C GLY A 439 -16.37 11.88 12.94
N GLY A 440 -17.35 11.03 12.74
CA GLY A 440 -17.11 9.67 12.31
C GLY A 440 -16.32 9.59 11.01
N LEU A 441 -16.57 10.47 10.04
CA LEU A 441 -15.87 10.49 8.76
C LEU A 441 -14.97 11.71 8.60
N ALA A 442 -15.45 12.91 8.87
CA ALA A 442 -14.70 14.14 8.66
C ALA A 442 -14.77 15.09 9.85
N PHE A 443 -13.65 15.81 10.08
CA PHE A 443 -13.60 16.84 11.11
C PHE A 443 -14.32 18.12 10.65
N ARG A 444 -13.99 18.61 9.43
CA ARG A 444 -14.55 19.84 8.88
C ARG A 444 -14.67 19.79 7.35
N PRO A 445 -15.55 20.59 6.72
CA PRO A 445 -15.32 21.00 5.35
C PRO A 445 -14.15 22.00 5.34
N ASP A 446 -13.33 21.95 4.31
CA ASP A 446 -12.28 22.95 4.20
C ASP A 446 -12.89 24.33 3.92
N ALA A 447 -12.36 25.33 4.61
CA ALA A 447 -12.84 26.69 4.50
C ALA A 447 -12.22 27.39 3.28
N GLY A 448 -12.61 27.03 2.09
CA GLY A 448 -12.07 27.64 0.87
C GLY A 448 -13.02 27.56 -0.30
N SER A 449 -14.12 28.27 -0.31
CA SER A 449 -15.01 28.48 -1.48
C SER A 449 -15.44 27.22 -2.26
N LYS A 450 -15.22 26.00 -1.72
CA LYS A 450 -15.55 24.74 -2.36
C LYS A 450 -16.54 23.93 -1.54
N LEU A 451 -17.46 23.27 -2.23
CA LEU A 451 -18.50 22.45 -1.63
C LEU A 451 -17.93 21.13 -1.11
N GLY A 452 -17.88 20.97 0.22
CA GLY A 452 -17.70 19.68 0.84
C GLY A 452 -18.99 18.85 0.76
N SER A 453 -18.99 17.77 -0.02
CA SER A 453 -20.15 16.91 -0.17
C SER A 453 -19.94 15.53 0.44
N PHE A 454 -21.03 14.99 1.03
CA PHE A 454 -21.11 13.64 1.57
C PHE A 454 -22.40 13.01 1.01
N GLU A 455 -22.26 11.92 0.28
CA GLU A 455 -23.40 11.19 -0.31
C GLU A 455 -23.32 9.72 0.05
N ASP A 456 -24.42 9.16 0.54
CA ASP A 456 -24.54 7.75 0.93
C ASP A 456 -23.48 7.30 1.96
N CYS A 457 -22.97 8.23 2.75
CA CYS A 457 -21.91 7.95 3.74
C CYS A 457 -22.50 7.42 5.04
N LYS A 458 -21.73 6.55 5.73
CA LYS A 458 -22.22 5.83 6.90
C LYS A 458 -21.24 5.86 8.07
N ASN A 459 -21.76 6.00 9.29
CA ASN A 459 -21.06 5.71 10.53
C ASN A 459 -21.74 4.57 11.28
N THR A 460 -21.01 3.50 11.55
CA THR A 460 -21.48 2.38 12.40
C THR A 460 -20.67 2.24 13.67
N GLY A 461 -19.51 2.86 13.75
CA GLY A 461 -18.65 2.86 14.92
C GLY A 461 -19.17 3.79 16.02
N ASN A 462 -18.91 3.42 17.26
CA ASN A 462 -19.29 4.25 18.42
C ASN A 462 -18.28 5.39 18.63
N ILE A 463 -18.79 6.52 19.07
CA ILE A 463 -17.96 7.65 19.50
C ILE A 463 -18.19 7.86 20.99
N THR A 464 -17.20 7.52 21.81
CA THR A 464 -17.30 7.60 23.26
C THR A 464 -16.27 8.60 23.80
N ILE A 465 -16.76 9.63 24.45
CA ILE A 465 -15.94 10.66 25.07
C ILE A 465 -16.06 10.54 26.57
N LEU A 466 -14.99 10.15 27.21
CA LEU A 466 -14.89 9.96 28.65
C LEU A 466 -14.30 11.23 29.30
N LYS A 467 -14.73 11.55 30.50
CA LYS A 467 -14.11 12.61 31.31
C LYS A 467 -13.69 12.05 32.65
N ASN A 468 -12.45 12.31 33.01
CA ASN A 468 -11.95 12.04 34.38
C ASN A 468 -12.25 13.18 35.33
N ALA A 469 -12.66 12.84 36.53
CA ALA A 469 -13.35 13.67 37.51
C ALA A 469 -12.53 14.80 38.19
N ILE A 470 -11.32 15.13 37.81
CA ILE A 470 -10.40 15.83 38.71
C ILE A 470 -10.09 17.30 38.34
N ALA A 471 -10.40 17.78 37.13
CA ALA A 471 -9.91 19.09 36.72
C ALA A 471 -10.93 20.24 36.81
N ALA A 472 -10.47 21.39 37.33
CA ALA A 472 -11.26 22.59 37.54
C ALA A 472 -11.57 23.39 36.27
N SER A 473 -11.02 23.03 35.13
CA SER A 473 -11.13 23.76 33.88
C SER A 473 -11.98 22.99 32.88
N GLY A 474 -12.70 23.67 32.05
CA GLY A 474 -13.73 23.08 31.21
C GLY A 474 -13.39 23.05 29.75
N LEU A 475 -14.13 22.21 29.01
CA LEU A 475 -14.14 22.23 27.57
C LEU A 475 -14.71 23.57 27.07
N HIS A 476 -13.99 24.21 26.17
CA HIS A 476 -14.35 25.53 25.68
C HIS A 476 -15.29 25.44 24.47
N LYS A 477 -15.03 24.51 23.59
CA LYS A 477 -15.86 24.18 22.41
C LYS A 477 -15.98 22.68 22.23
N CYS A 478 -17.17 22.22 21.92
CA CYS A 478 -17.39 20.83 21.57
C CYS A 478 -18.37 20.72 20.40
N ALA A 479 -17.96 19.98 19.37
CA ALA A 479 -18.86 19.59 18.30
C ALA A 479 -18.57 18.16 17.89
N VAL A 480 -19.58 17.28 18.01
CA VAL A 480 -19.45 15.86 17.69
C VAL A 480 -20.61 15.41 16.78
N GLY A 481 -20.28 14.77 15.67
CA GLY A 481 -21.26 14.22 14.74
C GLY A 481 -20.86 12.86 14.20
N GLY A 482 -21.83 12.03 13.86
CA GLY A 482 -21.58 10.70 13.30
C GLY A 482 -20.88 10.74 11.94
N ILE A 483 -21.13 11.75 11.13
CA ILE A 483 -20.51 11.95 9.81
C ILE A 483 -19.54 13.14 9.85
N LEU A 484 -20.03 14.31 10.16
CA LEU A 484 -19.29 15.58 10.15
C LEU A 484 -19.30 16.23 11.53
N ALA A 485 -18.14 16.59 12.03
CA ALA A 485 -18.06 17.26 13.31
C ALA A 485 -18.59 18.69 13.27
N SER A 486 -17.97 19.53 12.47
CA SER A 486 -18.26 20.96 12.46
C SER A 486 -17.97 21.61 11.12
N ALA A 487 -18.90 22.41 10.65
CA ALA A 487 -18.72 23.35 9.57
C ALA A 487 -18.92 24.76 10.11
N TYR A 488 -17.86 25.55 10.17
CA TYR A 488 -17.94 26.94 10.54
C TYR A 488 -17.01 27.79 9.70
N GLY A 489 -17.45 28.98 9.33
CA GLY A 489 -16.78 29.78 8.30
C GLY A 489 -16.14 30.97 8.91
N GLY A 490 -15.69 31.44 9.79
CA GLY A 490 -15.02 32.71 10.14
C GLY A 490 -15.19 33.77 9.05
N THR A 491 -14.14 34.08 8.35
CA THR A 491 -14.14 35.00 7.18
C THR A 491 -14.25 34.26 5.85
N LYS A 492 -14.51 32.96 5.85
CA LYS A 492 -14.50 32.09 4.67
C LYS A 492 -15.87 31.51 4.38
N ASP A 493 -16.09 31.21 3.11
CA ASP A 493 -17.31 30.56 2.66
C ASP A 493 -17.50 29.18 3.29
N VAL A 494 -18.76 28.82 3.57
CA VAL A 494 -19.12 27.50 4.07
C VAL A 494 -20.11 26.87 3.12
N PHE A 495 -19.65 25.85 2.41
CA PHE A 495 -20.49 25.07 1.52
C PHE A 495 -20.49 23.60 1.96
N VAL A 496 -21.64 23.11 2.40
CA VAL A 496 -21.80 21.74 2.90
C VAL A 496 -23.05 21.10 2.34
N LYS A 497 -22.89 19.90 1.79
CA LYS A 497 -23.99 19.06 1.34
C LYS A 497 -23.87 17.66 1.92
N LEU A 498 -24.91 17.23 2.67
CA LEU A 498 -25.05 15.87 3.13
C LEU A 498 -26.33 15.27 2.52
N LYS A 499 -26.19 14.15 1.82
CA LYS A 499 -27.29 13.46 1.17
C LYS A 499 -27.30 11.99 1.53
N ASN A 500 -28.43 11.47 2.00
CA ASN A 500 -28.63 10.07 2.34
C ASN A 500 -27.58 9.50 3.31
N CYS A 501 -26.96 10.31 4.13
CA CYS A 501 -25.97 9.85 5.10
C CYS A 501 -26.65 9.20 6.30
N SER A 502 -26.01 8.19 6.91
CA SER A 502 -26.58 7.46 8.04
C SER A 502 -25.62 7.33 9.22
N ASN A 503 -26.17 7.38 10.42
CA ASN A 503 -25.48 7.03 11.65
C ASN A 503 -26.23 5.91 12.38
N GLU A 504 -25.53 4.83 12.65
CA GLU A 504 -26.01 3.67 13.45
C GLU A 504 -25.23 3.56 14.77
N GLY A 505 -24.02 4.13 14.82
CA GLY A 505 -23.17 4.12 16.00
C GLY A 505 -23.71 4.99 17.14
N LYS A 506 -23.46 4.57 18.37
CA LYS A 506 -23.76 5.38 19.56
C LYS A 506 -22.77 6.52 19.69
N ILE A 507 -23.27 7.72 19.92
CA ILE A 507 -22.43 8.89 20.24
C ILE A 507 -22.66 9.23 21.71
N THR A 508 -21.60 9.18 22.53
CA THR A 508 -21.64 9.45 23.96
C THR A 508 -20.68 10.57 24.30
N LEU A 509 -21.19 11.66 24.80
CA LEU A 509 -20.41 12.75 25.37
C LEU A 509 -20.53 12.74 26.89
N TRP A 510 -19.42 12.60 27.59
CA TRP A 510 -19.32 12.54 29.03
C TRP A 510 -20.06 11.35 29.68
N GLU A 511 -19.52 10.20 29.55
CA GLU A 511 -20.04 9.01 30.23
C GLU A 511 -19.93 9.12 31.76
N ASN A 512 -18.95 9.84 32.27
CA ASN A 512 -18.65 10.00 33.69
C ASN A 512 -18.36 11.45 34.05
N GLU A 513 -19.29 12.17 34.60
CA GLU A 513 -19.16 13.47 35.24
C GLU A 513 -18.91 14.72 34.39
N LEU A 514 -19.82 15.68 34.54
CA LEU A 514 -19.61 17.08 34.17
C LEU A 514 -18.96 17.84 35.31
N GLN A 515 -17.91 18.55 35.02
CA GLN A 515 -17.24 19.36 35.97
C GLN A 515 -17.66 20.83 36.01
N LYS A 516 -17.36 21.40 37.18
CA LYS A 516 -17.47 22.80 37.56
C LYS A 516 -16.75 23.75 36.66
N SER A 517 -17.41 24.86 36.45
CA SER A 517 -16.94 26.24 36.35
C SER A 517 -16.08 26.70 35.19
N GLY A 518 -16.31 27.89 34.79
CA GLY A 518 -15.40 28.86 34.19
C GLY A 518 -15.40 28.91 32.66
N ALA A 519 -15.63 27.86 31.89
CA ALA A 519 -15.55 27.94 30.46
C ALA A 519 -16.82 28.45 29.80
N GLN A 520 -16.70 29.38 28.89
CA GLN A 520 -17.82 29.90 28.10
C GLN A 520 -17.81 29.17 26.76
N GLY A 521 -18.76 28.30 26.51
CA GLY A 521 -18.77 27.54 25.27
C GLY A 521 -20.13 26.96 24.93
N ALA A 522 -20.29 26.61 23.68
CA ALA A 522 -21.45 25.93 23.19
C ALA A 522 -21.07 24.52 22.78
N TYR A 523 -21.87 23.57 23.20
CA TYR A 523 -21.69 22.17 22.95
C TYR A 523 -22.76 21.72 21.95
N ALA A 524 -22.35 21.03 20.88
CA ALA A 524 -23.26 20.55 19.85
C ALA A 524 -22.99 19.09 19.52
N VAL A 525 -23.96 18.22 19.72
CA VAL A 525 -23.86 16.80 19.46
C VAL A 525 -25.03 16.37 18.58
N GLY A 526 -24.75 15.76 17.46
CA GLY A 526 -25.76 15.29 16.53
C GLY A 526 -25.46 13.93 15.92
N GLY A 527 -26.48 13.18 15.59
CA GLY A 527 -26.32 11.87 14.99
C GLY A 527 -25.56 11.91 13.66
N ILE A 528 -25.78 12.92 12.86
CA ILE A 528 -25.10 13.13 11.56
C ILE A 528 -24.07 14.26 11.66
N VAL A 529 -24.46 15.42 12.18
CA VAL A 529 -23.61 16.61 12.22
C VAL A 529 -23.59 17.19 13.62
N GLY A 530 -22.40 17.52 14.13
CA GLY A 530 -22.29 18.24 15.39
C GLY A 530 -22.78 19.70 15.24
N ARG A 531 -22.16 20.45 14.36
CA ARG A 531 -22.42 21.88 14.21
C ARG A 531 -22.25 22.40 12.79
N ILE A 532 -23.17 23.18 12.30
CA ILE A 532 -23.04 24.02 11.10
C ILE A 532 -23.44 25.44 11.45
N ALA A 533 -22.52 26.40 11.31
CA ALA A 533 -22.84 27.80 11.58
C ALA A 533 -21.88 28.75 10.83
N PRO A 534 -22.39 29.77 10.14
CA PRO A 534 -21.56 30.89 9.69
C PRO A 534 -21.14 31.70 10.91
N LEU A 535 -19.85 31.90 11.11
CA LEU A 535 -19.34 32.70 12.21
C LEU A 535 -18.45 33.82 11.67
N SER A 536 -18.78 35.04 12.06
CA SER A 536 -17.86 36.16 12.02
C SER A 536 -17.48 36.55 13.45
N GLY A 537 -16.19 36.55 13.78
CA GLY A 537 -15.70 36.98 15.09
C GLY A 537 -15.47 35.86 16.09
N ASN A 538 -14.93 36.19 17.26
CA ASN A 538 -14.52 35.26 18.31
C ASN A 538 -15.53 34.17 18.57
N ALA A 539 -15.11 32.95 18.29
CA ALA A 539 -15.90 31.74 18.28
C ALA A 539 -16.53 31.31 19.61
N ASP A 540 -16.43 32.15 20.62
CA ASP A 540 -16.87 31.88 22.00
C ASP A 540 -18.37 32.11 22.21
N VAL A 541 -19.02 32.78 21.27
CA VAL A 541 -20.43 33.09 21.37
C VAL A 541 -21.16 32.46 20.21
N MET A 542 -22.06 31.54 20.50
CA MET A 542 -23.00 30.97 19.50
C MET A 542 -24.04 32.01 19.07
N PHE A 543 -23.69 33.26 19.00
CA PHE A 543 -24.57 34.31 18.51
C PHE A 543 -24.26 34.57 17.06
N VAL A 544 -25.26 34.35 16.24
CA VAL A 544 -25.26 34.69 14.83
C VAL A 544 -24.90 36.16 14.70
N SER A 545 -23.73 36.45 14.14
CA SER A 545 -23.52 37.78 13.62
C SER A 545 -24.39 37.94 12.37
N PRO A 546 -25.24 38.93 12.30
CA PRO A 546 -26.22 39.08 11.21
C PRO A 546 -25.61 39.45 9.85
N THR A 547 -24.31 39.65 9.77
CA THR A 547 -23.62 40.02 8.52
C THR A 547 -22.48 39.06 8.26
N PRO A 548 -22.72 37.95 7.54
CA PRO A 548 -21.64 37.13 6.99
C PRO A 548 -20.94 37.90 5.89
N THR A 549 -19.64 37.91 5.92
CA THR A 549 -18.78 38.46 4.87
C THR A 549 -18.42 37.44 3.80
N ALA A 550 -19.01 36.24 3.85
CA ALA A 550 -18.64 35.10 3.02
C ALA A 550 -19.89 34.34 2.55
N GLY A 551 -19.79 33.62 1.45
CA GLY A 551 -20.84 32.77 0.92
C GLY A 551 -21.18 31.61 1.86
N PHE A 552 -22.44 31.20 1.88
CA PHE A 552 -22.91 30.08 2.70
C PHE A 552 -23.91 29.24 1.94
N TYR A 553 -23.75 27.93 1.98
CA TYR A 553 -24.72 26.97 1.50
C TYR A 553 -24.71 25.73 2.37
N THR A 554 -25.88 25.35 2.88
CA THR A 554 -26.04 24.13 3.65
C THR A 554 -27.29 23.38 3.21
N GLU A 555 -27.10 22.11 2.85
CA GLU A 555 -28.17 21.19 2.49
C GLU A 555 -27.96 19.85 3.23
N ILE A 556 -28.96 19.40 3.99
CA ILE A 556 -28.98 18.10 4.66
C ILE A 556 -30.26 17.38 4.23
N THR A 557 -30.12 16.38 3.37
CA THR A 557 -31.27 15.72 2.72
C THR A 557 -31.25 14.21 2.90
N GLY A 558 -32.38 13.63 3.28
CA GLY A 558 -32.55 12.17 3.37
C GLY A 558 -31.67 11.48 4.41
N CYS A 559 -31.05 12.23 5.30
CA CYS A 559 -30.15 11.65 6.30
C CYS A 559 -30.91 10.94 7.42
N THR A 560 -30.34 9.83 7.94
CA THR A 560 -30.98 8.99 8.95
C THR A 560 -30.07 8.77 10.15
N ASN A 561 -30.65 8.84 11.34
CA ASN A 561 -29.97 8.43 12.58
C ASN A 561 -30.78 7.36 13.30
N SER A 562 -30.18 6.20 13.51
CA SER A 562 -30.70 5.13 14.36
C SER A 562 -29.86 4.91 15.63
N GLY A 563 -28.66 5.46 15.66
CA GLY A 563 -27.78 5.41 16.82
C GLY A 563 -28.27 6.32 17.95
N THR A 564 -27.97 5.96 19.19
CA THR A 564 -28.26 6.80 20.35
C THR A 564 -27.30 8.01 20.36
N VAL A 565 -27.86 9.19 20.53
CA VAL A 565 -27.08 10.42 20.78
C VAL A 565 -27.25 10.78 22.26
N ASP A 566 -26.21 10.52 23.05
CA ASP A 566 -26.20 10.69 24.50
C ASP A 566 -25.22 11.79 24.89
N ALA A 567 -25.72 12.91 25.29
CA ALA A 567 -24.91 13.99 25.79
C ALA A 567 -25.19 14.23 27.28
N CYS A 568 -24.29 13.74 28.12
CA CYS A 568 -24.30 13.98 29.54
C CYS A 568 -25.49 13.37 30.31
N SER A 569 -26.13 12.29 29.83
CA SER A 569 -27.24 11.68 30.58
C SER A 569 -26.81 11.03 31.90
N ASN A 570 -25.56 10.60 32.01
CA ASN A 570 -24.97 9.96 33.19
C ASN A 570 -24.27 10.98 34.11
N ILE A 571 -24.97 11.99 34.52
CA ILE A 571 -24.40 12.97 35.48
C ILE A 571 -24.39 12.34 36.87
N ALA A 572 -23.20 12.11 37.42
CA ALA A 572 -23.08 11.59 38.78
C ALA A 572 -23.72 12.52 39.82
N SER A 573 -24.42 11.90 40.78
CA SER A 573 -24.98 12.59 41.94
C SER A 573 -23.86 13.17 42.79
N GLY A 574 -23.54 14.44 42.65
CA GLY A 574 -22.46 15.09 43.40
C GLY A 574 -21.59 16.04 42.58
N ALA A 575 -21.71 16.04 41.28
CA ALA A 575 -21.09 17.03 40.42
C ALA A 575 -21.63 18.41 40.76
N SER A 576 -20.81 19.27 41.34
CA SER A 576 -21.27 20.58 41.83
C SER A 576 -21.73 21.45 40.67
N ALA A 577 -22.88 21.98 40.84
CA ALA A 577 -23.74 22.68 39.92
C ALA A 577 -23.22 24.02 39.37
N ALA A 578 -22.01 24.19 39.03
CA ALA A 578 -21.51 25.46 38.57
C ALA A 578 -21.09 25.47 37.09
N MET A 579 -22.00 25.19 36.19
CA MET A 579 -21.97 25.87 34.91
C MET A 579 -22.63 27.26 35.09
N SER A 580 -21.88 28.20 35.60
CA SER A 580 -22.29 29.60 35.69
C SER A 580 -21.97 30.29 34.38
N GLY A 581 -22.94 30.78 33.67
CA GLY A 581 -22.79 31.47 32.38
C GLY A 581 -23.74 30.95 31.32
N ALA A 582 -23.95 31.70 30.26
CA ALA A 582 -24.90 31.40 29.19
C ALA A 582 -24.44 30.24 28.29
N ARG A 583 -24.41 29.02 28.79
CA ARG A 583 -23.97 27.82 28.05
C ARG A 583 -25.14 26.98 27.66
N GLN A 584 -25.10 26.55 26.44
CA GLN A 584 -26.13 25.69 25.85
C GLN A 584 -25.54 24.41 25.34
N LEU A 585 -26.13 23.31 25.70
CA LEU A 585 -25.85 21.98 25.13
C LEU A 585 -26.96 21.65 24.11
N TYR A 586 -26.61 21.64 22.84
CA TYR A 586 -27.50 21.32 21.74
C TYR A 586 -27.31 19.85 21.36
N VAL A 587 -28.37 19.07 21.52
CA VAL A 587 -28.37 17.65 21.18
C VAL A 587 -29.47 17.39 20.14
N GLY A 588 -29.10 16.85 19.01
CA GLY A 588 -30.07 16.56 17.96
C GLY A 588 -29.92 15.15 17.38
N GLY A 589 -31.03 14.55 17.05
CA GLY A 589 -31.01 13.25 16.37
C GLY A 589 -30.25 13.28 15.04
N ILE A 590 -30.37 14.39 14.30
CA ILE A 590 -29.64 14.63 13.06
C ILE A 590 -28.50 15.62 13.27
N ALA A 591 -28.77 16.79 13.81
CA ALA A 591 -27.70 17.75 14.06
C ALA A 591 -27.84 18.46 15.42
N GLY A 592 -26.69 18.72 16.06
CA GLY A 592 -26.68 19.47 17.33
C GLY A 592 -27.19 20.89 17.11
N ILE A 593 -26.56 21.63 16.20
CA ILE A 593 -27.05 22.94 15.80
C ILE A 593 -26.78 23.22 14.31
N VAL A 594 -27.76 23.82 13.65
CA VAL A 594 -27.66 24.31 12.26
C VAL A 594 -28.13 25.76 12.20
N VAL A 595 -27.28 26.64 11.71
CA VAL A 595 -27.56 28.05 11.50
C VAL A 595 -27.28 28.39 10.04
N GLY A 596 -28.28 28.85 9.33
CA GLY A 596 -28.17 29.39 7.96
C GLY A 596 -27.92 30.91 7.95
N LEU A 597 -28.17 31.52 6.80
CA LEU A 597 -28.16 32.95 6.61
C LEU A 597 -29.56 33.46 6.31
N ASN A 598 -29.79 34.74 6.56
CA ASN A 598 -31.06 35.37 6.22
C ASN A 598 -31.39 35.25 4.72
N GLU A 599 -30.38 35.45 3.88
CA GLU A 599 -30.52 35.44 2.41
C GLU A 599 -30.38 34.03 1.84
N ASP A 600 -29.65 33.12 2.54
CA ASP A 600 -29.44 31.72 2.17
C ASP A 600 -29.78 30.81 3.34
N PRO A 601 -31.03 30.49 3.60
CA PRO A 601 -31.42 29.60 4.68
C PRO A 601 -30.84 28.19 4.50
N ALA A 602 -30.34 27.58 5.57
CA ALA A 602 -29.97 26.18 5.53
C ALA A 602 -31.20 25.29 5.29
N LYS A 603 -31.07 24.31 4.37
CA LYS A 603 -32.16 23.40 3.99
C LYS A 603 -31.96 22.04 4.62
N ILE A 604 -32.99 21.57 5.32
CA ILE A 604 -33.01 20.26 5.97
C ILE A 604 -34.27 19.56 5.56
N SER A 605 -34.15 18.45 4.79
CA SER A 605 -35.35 17.82 4.22
C SER A 605 -35.28 16.30 4.25
N GLY A 606 -36.44 15.66 4.47
CA GLY A 606 -36.59 14.21 4.42
C GLY A 606 -35.75 13.44 5.45
N CYS A 607 -35.26 14.10 6.50
CA CYS A 607 -34.41 13.48 7.50
C CYS A 607 -35.22 12.71 8.54
N THR A 608 -34.69 11.57 9.00
CA THR A 608 -35.36 10.70 9.96
C THR A 608 -34.46 10.37 11.15
N ASN A 609 -34.97 10.57 12.36
CA ASN A 609 -34.35 10.05 13.56
C ASN A 609 -35.20 8.94 14.20
N THR A 610 -34.58 7.81 14.44
CA THR A 610 -35.19 6.69 15.21
C THR A 610 -34.37 6.37 16.46
N GLY A 611 -33.16 6.91 16.56
CA GLY A 611 -32.29 6.75 17.71
C GLY A 611 -32.74 7.60 18.93
N ALA A 612 -32.37 7.15 20.11
CA ALA A 612 -32.65 7.89 21.33
C ALA A 612 -31.82 9.20 21.39
N VAL A 613 -32.44 10.28 21.83
CA VAL A 613 -31.77 11.55 22.11
C VAL A 613 -31.79 11.78 23.61
N LEU A 614 -30.62 11.60 24.25
CA LEU A 614 -30.45 11.67 25.68
C LEU A 614 -29.63 12.92 26.05
N ALA A 615 -30.08 13.67 27.03
CA ALA A 615 -29.38 14.87 27.46
C ALA A 615 -29.40 15.04 28.98
N GLY A 616 -28.30 15.53 29.55
CA GLY A 616 -28.22 15.82 30.96
C GLY A 616 -28.45 17.30 31.25
N GLY A 617 -29.42 17.58 32.11
CA GLY A 617 -29.70 18.94 32.61
C GLY A 617 -28.79 19.34 33.77
N ILE A 618 -27.91 20.30 33.49
CA ILE A 618 -27.08 20.93 34.50
C ILE A 618 -27.66 22.32 34.80
N SER A 619 -27.65 22.73 36.03
CA SER A 619 -28.28 23.99 36.44
C SER A 619 -27.92 25.18 35.56
N LYS A 620 -28.91 25.75 34.90
CA LYS A 620 -28.92 26.98 34.03
C LYS A 620 -27.80 27.12 32.98
N PRO A 621 -28.15 27.36 31.77
CA PRO A 621 -29.30 26.92 31.05
C PRO A 621 -29.06 25.61 30.34
N CYS A 622 -29.94 24.85 30.36
CA CYS A 622 -30.67 23.94 29.55
C CYS A 622 -29.83 23.13 28.54
N ALA A 623 -29.86 21.82 28.73
CA ALA A 623 -29.76 20.88 27.64
C ALA A 623 -30.95 21.10 26.70
N LEU A 624 -30.67 21.17 25.40
CA LEU A 624 -31.66 21.44 24.34
C LEU A 624 -31.69 20.22 23.43
N ALA A 625 -32.64 19.30 23.71
CA ALA A 625 -32.77 18.03 23.00
C ALA A 625 -33.85 18.09 21.93
N GLY A 626 -33.47 18.00 20.66
CA GLY A 626 -34.40 17.97 19.54
C GLY A 626 -34.35 16.66 18.77
N GLY A 627 -35.51 16.17 18.35
CA GLY A 627 -35.56 14.92 17.57
C GLY A 627 -34.76 14.99 16.26
N ILE A 628 -34.72 16.14 15.64
CA ILE A 628 -33.93 16.44 14.46
C ILE A 628 -32.80 17.41 14.82
N LEU A 629 -33.12 18.57 15.40
CA LEU A 629 -32.15 19.63 15.72
C LEU A 629 -32.21 20.03 17.18
N GLY A 630 -31.05 20.09 17.84
CA GLY A 630 -30.95 20.70 19.18
C GLY A 630 -31.18 22.20 19.13
N GLY A 631 -30.65 22.89 18.12
CA GLY A 631 -30.86 24.32 17.92
C GLY A 631 -30.82 24.73 16.44
N THR A 632 -31.48 25.85 16.12
CA THR A 632 -31.52 26.35 14.75
C THR A 632 -31.79 27.86 14.64
N ALA A 633 -31.36 28.43 13.52
CA ALA A 633 -31.70 29.78 13.06
C ALA A 633 -31.60 29.85 11.52
N PHE A 634 -32.43 30.63 10.87
CA PHE A 634 -32.45 30.81 9.41
C PHE A 634 -32.43 29.46 8.67
N THR A 635 -33.41 28.62 8.93
CA THR A 635 -33.52 27.28 8.32
C THR A 635 -34.88 27.02 7.74
N GLU A 636 -34.89 26.21 6.68
CA GLU A 636 -36.07 25.57 6.15
C GLU A 636 -36.02 24.06 6.45
N ILE A 637 -36.97 23.58 7.24
CA ILE A 637 -37.03 22.18 7.68
C ILE A 637 -38.31 21.55 7.13
N THR A 638 -38.16 20.55 6.23
CA THR A 638 -39.31 19.96 5.53
C THR A 638 -39.26 18.44 5.59
N ASP A 639 -40.43 17.83 5.68
CA ASP A 639 -40.62 16.36 5.59
C ASP A 639 -39.75 15.56 6.59
N CYS A 640 -39.39 16.13 7.72
CA CYS A 640 -38.54 15.49 8.71
C CYS A 640 -39.36 14.74 9.74
N THR A 641 -38.88 13.54 10.13
CA THR A 641 -39.58 12.66 11.07
C THR A 641 -38.70 12.28 12.25
N ASN A 642 -39.25 12.41 13.48
CA ASN A 642 -38.64 11.86 14.67
C ASN A 642 -39.52 10.78 15.26
N ALA A 643 -38.98 9.56 15.37
CA ALA A 643 -39.59 8.43 16.11
C ALA A 643 -38.71 7.96 17.27
N GLY A 644 -37.54 8.59 17.45
CA GLY A 644 -36.59 8.28 18.51
C GLY A 644 -37.08 8.77 19.89
N SER A 645 -36.77 8.03 20.93
CA SER A 645 -37.12 8.38 22.30
C SER A 645 -36.28 9.54 22.84
N PHE A 646 -36.79 10.21 23.86
CA PHE A 646 -36.09 11.22 24.62
C PHE A 646 -35.81 10.76 26.05
N GLY A 647 -34.64 11.13 26.57
CA GLY A 647 -34.31 11.01 27.99
C GLY A 647 -33.66 12.29 28.50
N MET A 648 -34.16 12.82 29.63
CA MET A 648 -33.57 13.97 30.28
C MET A 648 -33.22 13.59 31.73
N THR A 649 -31.93 13.75 32.06
CA THR A 649 -31.47 13.46 33.42
C THR A 649 -31.28 14.75 34.20
N LYS A 650 -31.87 14.83 35.37
CA LYS A 650 -31.73 15.95 36.27
C LYS A 650 -30.56 15.75 37.25
N ASN A 651 -29.67 16.73 37.32
CA ASN A 651 -28.68 16.75 38.37
C ASN A 651 -29.39 16.88 39.74
N THR A 652 -29.08 16.00 40.67
CA THR A 652 -29.66 16.00 42.03
C THR A 652 -29.36 17.25 42.87
N LEU A 653 -28.34 18.00 42.49
CA LEU A 653 -27.97 19.26 43.14
C LEU A 653 -28.67 20.51 42.54
N ALA A 654 -29.45 20.33 41.48
CA ALA A 654 -30.22 21.45 40.91
C ALA A 654 -31.37 21.82 41.85
N PRO A 655 -31.63 23.13 42.07
CA PRO A 655 -32.79 23.57 42.85
C PRO A 655 -34.08 22.90 42.39
N VAL A 656 -34.97 22.60 43.33
CA VAL A 656 -36.24 21.87 43.03
C VAL A 656 -37.06 22.52 41.91
N ASN A 657 -36.90 23.83 41.70
CA ASN A 657 -37.60 24.61 40.67
C ASN A 657 -36.69 24.96 39.45
N ALA A 658 -35.48 24.39 39.31
CA ALA A 658 -34.65 24.67 38.17
C ALA A 658 -35.19 23.96 36.93
N LYS A 659 -35.34 24.70 35.83
CA LYS A 659 -35.64 24.15 34.53
C LYS A 659 -34.45 23.31 34.05
N ILE A 660 -34.69 22.05 33.74
CA ILE A 660 -33.65 21.08 33.39
C ILE A 660 -33.20 21.31 31.98
N GLY A 661 -34.12 21.64 31.07
CA GLY A 661 -33.86 21.79 29.66
C GLY A 661 -35.11 21.95 28.85
N ALA A 662 -34.95 21.95 27.52
CA ALA A 662 -36.06 21.97 26.59
C ALA A 662 -35.98 20.73 25.66
N VAL A 663 -37.14 20.11 25.44
CA VAL A 663 -37.28 18.98 24.54
C VAL A 663 -38.27 19.33 23.44
N GLY A 664 -37.82 19.32 22.19
CA GLY A 664 -38.69 19.53 21.03
C GLY A 664 -38.75 18.27 20.15
N GLY A 665 -39.95 17.88 19.74
CA GLY A 665 -40.13 16.70 18.91
C GLY A 665 -39.30 16.76 17.62
N ILE A 666 -39.14 17.95 17.03
CA ILE A 666 -38.28 18.22 15.87
C ILE A 666 -37.14 19.15 16.27
N VAL A 667 -37.40 20.30 16.86
CA VAL A 667 -36.40 21.31 17.22
C VAL A 667 -36.52 21.69 18.69
N ALA A 668 -35.42 21.63 19.46
CA ALA A 668 -35.47 22.03 20.86
C ALA A 668 -35.45 23.56 21.04
N HIS A 669 -34.60 24.27 20.32
CA HIS A 669 -34.43 25.70 20.48
C HIS A 669 -34.34 26.45 19.15
N ILE A 670 -35.14 27.49 19.01
CA ILE A 670 -35.06 28.42 17.88
C ILE A 670 -34.46 29.74 18.37
N LEU A 671 -33.29 30.05 17.87
CA LEU A 671 -32.56 31.27 18.23
C LEU A 671 -33.38 32.51 17.87
N LYS A 672 -33.15 33.60 18.57
CA LYS A 672 -33.86 34.86 18.37
C LYS A 672 -33.38 35.54 17.09
N VAL A 673 -34.03 35.27 15.97
CA VAL A 673 -33.70 35.74 14.62
C VAL A 673 -34.95 36.20 13.84
N THR A 674 -34.74 37.00 12.83
CA THR A 674 -35.76 37.41 11.86
C THR A 674 -35.15 37.36 10.48
N PRO A 675 -35.71 36.59 9.51
CA PRO A 675 -36.93 35.78 9.60
C PRO A 675 -36.79 34.55 10.51
N VAL A 676 -37.90 34.10 11.05
CA VAL A 676 -37.95 32.88 11.83
C VAL A 676 -37.83 31.63 10.94
N PRO A 677 -37.31 30.51 11.41
CA PRO A 677 -37.29 29.23 10.68
C PRO A 677 -38.68 28.80 10.20
N VAL A 678 -38.73 28.10 9.07
CA VAL A 678 -39.93 27.52 8.48
C VAL A 678 -39.87 25.99 8.70
N LEU A 679 -40.95 25.46 9.28
CA LEU A 679 -41.11 24.00 9.46
C LEU A 679 -42.35 23.56 8.69
N SER A 680 -42.16 22.63 7.74
CA SER A 680 -43.23 22.12 6.91
C SER A 680 -43.28 20.58 6.93
N ASN A 681 -44.46 20.03 7.07
CA ASN A 681 -44.76 18.59 7.07
C ASN A 681 -43.82 17.78 7.99
N CYS A 682 -43.38 18.36 9.11
CA CYS A 682 -42.55 17.66 10.10
C CYS A 682 -43.38 16.95 11.14
N LYS A 683 -42.95 15.72 11.55
CA LYS A 683 -43.71 14.88 12.47
C LYS A 683 -42.79 14.33 13.57
N SER A 684 -43.31 14.29 14.79
CA SER A 684 -42.71 13.54 15.89
C SER A 684 -43.73 12.62 16.51
N THR A 685 -43.38 11.34 16.66
CA THR A 685 -44.17 10.32 17.36
C THR A 685 -43.56 9.98 18.72
N ALA A 686 -42.45 10.60 19.06
CA ALA A 686 -41.76 10.38 20.32
C ALA A 686 -42.55 10.93 21.51
N ALA A 687 -42.65 10.15 22.59
CA ALA A 687 -43.15 10.63 23.86
C ALA A 687 -42.19 11.68 24.45
N LEU A 688 -42.74 12.82 24.87
CA LEU A 688 -41.95 13.83 25.56
C LEU A 688 -41.76 13.45 27.03
N PRO A 689 -40.58 13.63 27.64
CA PRO A 689 -40.34 13.33 29.05
C PRO A 689 -41.30 14.14 29.97
N ALA A 690 -41.93 13.48 30.93
CA ALA A 690 -42.83 14.12 31.87
C ALA A 690 -42.14 15.22 32.69
N GLU A 691 -40.86 15.10 32.95
CA GLU A 691 -40.02 16.05 33.69
C GLU A 691 -39.68 17.33 32.91
N ALA A 692 -39.87 17.32 31.58
CA ALA A 692 -39.66 18.48 30.71
C ALA A 692 -40.92 19.36 30.60
N VAL A 693 -42.00 19.04 31.32
CA VAL A 693 -43.36 19.54 31.10
C VAL A 693 -43.61 20.97 31.59
N ASP A 694 -42.76 21.55 32.44
CA ASP A 694 -42.98 22.94 32.86
C ASP A 694 -42.43 23.96 31.85
N LYS A 695 -43.19 24.19 30.78
CA LYS A 695 -43.04 25.30 29.81
C LYS A 695 -41.90 25.20 28.75
N CYS A 696 -41.17 24.09 28.68
CA CYS A 696 -40.08 23.93 27.72
C CYS A 696 -40.15 22.66 26.89
N SER A 697 -41.33 22.07 26.73
CA SER A 697 -41.56 20.93 25.85
C SER A 697 -42.60 21.27 24.79
N GLY A 698 -42.40 20.81 23.57
CA GLY A 698 -43.33 20.98 22.46
C GLY A 698 -43.20 19.88 21.43
N GLU A 699 -44.35 19.50 20.87
CA GLU A 699 -44.41 18.44 19.87
C GLU A 699 -43.46 18.71 18.67
N ILE A 700 -43.37 19.94 18.24
CA ILE A 700 -42.51 20.37 17.10
C ILE A 700 -41.32 21.17 17.60
N TYR A 701 -41.54 22.19 18.41
CA TYR A 701 -40.44 23.01 19.00
C TYR A 701 -40.70 23.29 20.47
N ALA A 702 -39.68 23.57 21.25
CA ALA A 702 -39.79 23.73 22.69
C ALA A 702 -39.60 25.16 23.18
N THR A 703 -38.60 25.90 22.72
CA THR A 703 -38.27 27.20 23.25
C THR A 703 -37.62 28.13 22.19
N GLY A 704 -37.59 29.40 22.45
CA GLY A 704 -37.05 30.42 21.56
C GLY A 704 -38.15 31.13 20.77
N ASN A 705 -37.83 31.62 19.59
CA ASN A 705 -38.80 32.24 18.68
C ASN A 705 -39.80 31.23 18.15
N LYS A 706 -41.04 31.68 17.98
CA LYS A 706 -42.09 30.84 17.34
C LYS A 706 -41.78 30.68 15.86
N PRO A 707 -41.63 29.44 15.34
CA PRO A 707 -41.37 29.19 13.92
C PRO A 707 -42.64 29.44 13.07
N THR A 708 -42.48 29.55 11.76
CA THR A 708 -43.58 29.43 10.82
C THR A 708 -43.81 27.91 10.59
N ILE A 709 -44.98 27.42 10.96
CA ILE A 709 -45.40 26.03 10.72
C ILE A 709 -46.32 25.98 9.53
N ARG A 710 -46.02 25.16 8.53
CA ARG A 710 -46.82 24.97 7.31
C ARG A 710 -47.21 23.49 7.12
#